data_37dee15f41c5b5d37f968e22c9f68283
#
_entry.id   37dee15f41c5b5d37f968e22c9f68283
#
_cell.length_a   1.000
_cell.length_b   1.000
_cell.length_c   1.000
_cell.angle_alpha   90.00
_cell.angle_beta   90.00
_cell.angle_gamma   90.00
#
_symmetry.space_group_name_H-M   'P 1'
#
loop_
_entity.id
_entity.type
_entity.pdbx_description
1 polymer ?
#
loop_
_entity_poly.entity_id
_entity_poly.type
_entity_poly.pdbx_seq_one_letter_code
_entity_poly.pdbx_strand_id
1 'polypeptide(L)'
;MRILMLCDSMGTGGAETHILTLCDCLVRRVNEVTLLSGGGSLVPSLLSCGARHITLPLASHSPLDMHRCRRYISRLIRKERFDLAHSHSRLASTLVSGLAKRRGLPLVTTVHARFSLTPLRRRFSRWGDLSVAVSQDLKQYLIDNYDASPENVTVIHNGVDGSRFSPREREGALNVGFLSRLDGDSSLGARLLCEIAPKLCERSRGIRIIIGGGGEELEIIKGLAREANEIIGEECIACVGEVENTPRFLGECDIFVGVSRAAIEASLCSAAVVLCGNEGFGGVLDGENFLSARLSNFCARGDGAADGEKLLAALSALVVEGRDALRARGDMLRDLSLRYCSAERAAEDTEAIYRRACRYSGKRGGSLLCGYYGFGNMGDDILLRAAAERARAEFSDGRVRALTNGGRRDSRRFGLPCTCRHFPISVIFEISRCRRLIFGGGTLLQSETSRRSFVYYASLLMIARLFHKDCILWGNGIGGVKGALEKRLLSLALGGCSYIGLRDMRSLAIARHILKGSGKESLAALESDLAESAESLYSSGERAVHLLRGLFGERRGEIVAAMPRARSSEENILHLSKMLLSEKRRGAEILFIVMNSREDRRICEELARSLCGKTLHGLCFGDAVEVLRKCKRAYSMRLHGLVAAHLAGVEFFGFGEDEKIKRYCAERGGAYLSAEEKE
;
A
#
# COMPACT_ATOMS: atom_id res chain seq x y z
N MET A 1 14.80 10.04 20.76
CA MET A 1 15.53 9.11 19.85
C MET A 1 16.71 9.85 19.23
N ARG A 2 17.78 9.13 18.89
CA ARG A 2 18.92 9.66 18.13
C ARG A 2 18.77 9.29 16.66
N ILE A 3 18.52 10.28 15.82
CA ILE A 3 18.10 10.11 14.44
C ILE A 3 19.21 10.55 13.49
N LEU A 4 19.67 9.68 12.59
CA LEU A 4 20.56 10.01 11.49
C LEU A 4 19.75 10.33 10.25
N MET A 5 19.63 11.60 9.90
CA MET A 5 18.88 12.05 8.74
C MET A 5 19.80 12.31 7.55
N LEU A 6 19.36 12.02 6.31
CA LEU A 6 20.17 12.14 5.10
C LEU A 6 19.34 12.76 3.97
N CYS A 7 19.90 13.77 3.30
CA CYS A 7 19.34 14.34 2.07
C CYS A 7 20.46 14.75 1.12
N ASP A 8 20.12 15.10 -0.12
CA ASP A 8 21.10 15.47 -1.13
C ASP A 8 21.69 16.85 -0.84
N SER A 9 20.84 17.84 -0.58
CA SER A 9 21.24 19.24 -0.25
C SER A 9 20.26 19.85 0.75
N MET A 10 20.60 21.04 1.26
CA MET A 10 19.74 21.91 2.08
C MET A 10 19.62 23.30 1.44
N GLY A 11 19.39 23.32 0.13
CA GLY A 11 19.06 24.54 -0.62
C GLY A 11 17.60 24.96 -0.44
N THR A 12 17.15 25.89 -1.28
CA THR A 12 15.75 26.34 -1.33
C THR A 12 14.93 25.37 -2.17
N GLY A 13 13.93 24.69 -1.56
CA GLY A 13 13.03 23.76 -2.23
C GLY A 13 12.01 23.15 -1.28
N GLY A 14 10.94 22.60 -1.85
CA GLY A 14 9.84 22.03 -1.05
C GLY A 14 10.25 20.83 -0.18
N ALA A 15 11.16 19.98 -0.67
CA ALA A 15 11.66 18.83 0.08
C ALA A 15 12.59 19.29 1.22
N GLU A 16 13.50 20.23 0.95
CA GLU A 16 14.44 20.77 1.91
C GLU A 16 13.73 21.55 3.02
N THR A 17 12.71 22.35 2.66
CA THR A 17 11.87 23.05 3.65
C THR A 17 11.05 22.07 4.48
N HIS A 18 10.57 20.96 3.89
CA HIS A 18 9.92 19.89 4.65
C HIS A 18 10.88 19.25 5.66
N ILE A 19 12.12 18.97 5.25
CA ILE A 19 13.16 18.40 6.14
C ILE A 19 13.45 19.34 7.29
N LEU A 20 13.62 20.64 7.03
CA LEU A 20 13.85 21.65 8.06
C LEU A 20 12.67 21.69 9.06
N THR A 21 11.44 21.75 8.57
CA THR A 21 10.22 21.76 9.39
C THR A 21 10.12 20.49 10.25
N LEU A 22 10.41 19.33 9.66
CA LEU A 22 10.39 18.04 10.38
C LEU A 22 11.49 17.98 11.44
N CYS A 23 12.71 18.45 11.14
CA CYS A 23 13.81 18.51 12.12
C CYS A 23 13.45 19.39 13.30
N ASP A 24 12.89 20.57 13.07
CA ASP A 24 12.46 21.51 14.11
C ASP A 24 11.40 20.86 15.02
N CYS A 25 10.35 20.28 14.45
CA CYS A 25 9.33 19.56 15.22
C CYS A 25 9.91 18.38 16.01
N LEU A 26 10.81 17.60 15.42
CA LEU A 26 11.43 16.45 16.10
C LEU A 26 12.33 16.88 17.25
N VAL A 27 13.11 17.95 17.09
CA VAL A 27 13.97 18.50 18.15
C VAL A 27 13.12 19.05 19.30
N ARG A 28 12.07 19.83 19.02
CA ARG A 28 11.10 20.28 20.05
C ARG A 28 10.47 19.11 20.82
N ARG A 29 10.35 17.95 20.19
CA ARG A 29 9.85 16.70 20.79
C ARG A 29 10.96 15.84 21.43
N VAL A 30 12.07 16.47 21.81
CA VAL A 30 13.21 15.88 22.55
C VAL A 30 13.90 14.74 21.78
N ASN A 31 13.99 14.85 20.46
CA ASN A 31 14.83 13.97 19.65
C ASN A 31 16.17 14.66 19.33
N GLU A 32 17.23 13.86 19.26
CA GLU A 32 18.55 14.31 18.77
C GLU A 32 18.63 14.03 17.28
N VAL A 33 18.66 15.08 16.45
CA VAL A 33 18.73 14.96 14.99
C VAL A 33 20.12 15.34 14.48
N THR A 34 20.76 14.43 13.73
CA THR A 34 21.99 14.70 12.98
C THR A 34 21.70 14.56 11.50
N LEU A 35 21.75 15.66 10.76
CA LEU A 35 21.52 15.68 9.30
C LEU A 35 22.83 15.63 8.54
N LEU A 36 22.92 14.75 7.55
CA LEU A 36 23.98 14.69 6.55
C LEU A 36 23.46 15.23 5.21
N SER A 37 24.12 16.21 4.63
CA SER A 37 23.78 16.74 3.29
C SER A 37 24.99 17.40 2.61
N GLY A 38 24.83 17.78 1.34
CA GLY A 38 25.83 18.57 0.60
C GLY A 38 25.96 20.02 1.05
N GLY A 39 25.19 20.44 2.07
CA GLY A 39 25.08 21.83 2.48
C GLY A 39 23.98 22.59 1.75
N GLY A 40 23.88 23.91 1.97
CA GLY A 40 22.90 24.79 1.32
C GLY A 40 22.45 25.94 2.23
N SER A 41 21.63 26.85 1.70
CA SER A 41 21.15 28.08 2.35
C SER A 41 20.29 27.84 3.61
N LEU A 42 19.66 26.67 3.76
CA LEU A 42 18.84 26.33 4.94
C LEU A 42 19.65 25.74 6.12
N VAL A 43 20.98 25.52 5.96
CA VAL A 43 21.82 24.98 7.04
C VAL A 43 21.85 25.89 8.29
N PRO A 44 21.94 27.22 8.19
CA PRO A 44 21.87 28.07 9.38
C PRO A 44 20.59 27.93 10.15
N SER A 45 19.42 27.86 9.46
CA SER A 45 18.12 27.64 10.07
C SER A 45 18.00 26.27 10.72
N LEU A 46 18.62 25.25 10.12
CA LEU A 46 18.66 23.89 10.68
C LEU A 46 19.47 23.86 12.00
N LEU A 47 20.60 24.56 12.05
CA LEU A 47 21.42 24.64 13.26
C LEU A 47 20.70 25.44 14.37
N SER A 48 19.98 26.49 14.01
CA SER A 48 19.21 27.30 14.98
C SER A 48 18.05 26.53 15.60
N CYS A 49 17.47 25.54 14.93
CA CYS A 49 16.45 24.68 15.56
C CYS A 49 17.04 23.60 16.49
N GLY A 50 18.38 23.54 16.66
CA GLY A 50 19.04 22.60 17.56
C GLY A 50 19.43 21.26 16.89
N ALA A 51 19.24 21.09 15.61
CA ALA A 51 19.74 19.93 14.88
C ALA A 51 21.22 20.08 14.56
N ARG A 52 21.96 18.97 14.51
CA ARG A 52 23.38 18.95 14.11
C ARG A 52 23.48 18.69 12.61
N HIS A 53 24.38 19.41 11.93
CA HIS A 53 24.67 19.21 10.51
C HIS A 53 26.10 18.71 10.26
N ILE A 54 26.27 17.83 9.27
CA ILE A 54 27.54 17.35 8.76
C ILE A 54 27.50 17.39 7.24
N THR A 55 28.42 18.12 6.64
CA THR A 55 28.50 18.26 5.17
C THR A 55 29.14 17.04 4.53
N LEU A 56 28.45 16.40 3.61
CA LEU A 56 28.90 15.27 2.80
C LEU A 56 28.28 15.34 1.39
N PRO A 57 29.02 15.07 0.32
CA PRO A 57 28.53 15.17 -1.06
C PRO A 57 27.63 13.97 -1.42
N LEU A 58 26.45 13.87 -0.80
CA LEU A 58 25.52 12.74 -0.96
C LEU A 58 24.83 12.70 -2.34
N ALA A 59 24.78 13.84 -3.04
CA ALA A 59 24.28 13.96 -4.40
C ALA A 59 25.31 13.55 -5.47
N SER A 60 26.58 13.36 -5.10
CA SER A 60 27.62 13.03 -6.06
C SER A 60 27.43 11.65 -6.68
N HIS A 61 27.54 11.58 -8.01
CA HIS A 61 27.57 10.33 -8.78
C HIS A 61 29.00 9.75 -8.92
N SER A 62 30.03 10.43 -8.40
CA SER A 62 31.41 9.95 -8.42
C SER A 62 31.57 8.70 -7.55
N PRO A 63 32.09 7.58 -8.07
CA PRO A 63 32.36 6.38 -7.28
C PRO A 63 33.29 6.63 -6.08
N LEU A 64 34.24 7.56 -6.22
CA LEU A 64 35.17 7.94 -5.14
C LEU A 64 34.45 8.67 -4.01
N ASP A 65 33.59 9.62 -4.33
CA ASP A 65 32.79 10.33 -3.33
C ASP A 65 31.79 9.40 -2.65
N MET A 66 31.11 8.55 -3.41
CA MET A 66 30.23 7.51 -2.85
C MET A 66 30.98 6.60 -1.88
N HIS A 67 32.22 6.20 -2.21
CA HIS A 67 33.04 5.38 -1.33
C HIS A 67 33.46 6.14 -0.07
N ARG A 68 33.89 7.41 -0.19
CA ARG A 68 34.24 8.32 0.93
C ARG A 68 33.06 8.51 1.87
N CYS A 69 31.89 8.87 1.33
CA CYS A 69 30.64 9.02 2.09
C CYS A 69 30.30 7.75 2.85
N ARG A 70 30.36 6.60 2.17
CA ARG A 70 30.06 5.29 2.78
C ARG A 70 31.01 4.94 3.92
N ARG A 71 32.30 5.21 3.76
CA ARG A 71 33.30 5.02 4.85
C ARG A 71 33.02 5.94 6.03
N TYR A 72 32.74 7.21 5.76
CA TYR A 72 32.42 8.19 6.82
C TYR A 72 31.18 7.80 7.60
N ILE A 73 30.07 7.55 6.90
CA ILE A 73 28.80 7.13 7.52
C ILE A 73 28.98 5.84 8.32
N SER A 74 29.75 4.87 7.82
CA SER A 74 30.05 3.63 8.54
C SER A 74 30.82 3.86 9.85
N ARG A 75 31.74 4.86 9.88
CA ARG A 75 32.46 5.25 11.08
C ARG A 75 31.55 6.00 12.06
N LEU A 76 30.73 6.91 11.54
CA LEU A 76 29.78 7.70 12.30
C LEU A 76 28.77 6.79 13.03
N ILE A 77 28.14 5.84 12.33
CA ILE A 77 27.20 4.87 12.91
C ILE A 77 27.89 3.99 13.97
N ARG A 78 29.19 3.74 13.88
CA ARG A 78 29.94 3.00 14.90
C ARG A 78 30.25 3.84 16.14
N LYS A 79 30.63 5.08 15.93
CA LYS A 79 31.04 5.99 16.99
C LYS A 79 29.84 6.50 17.78
N GLU A 80 28.78 6.84 17.05
CA GLU A 80 27.55 7.38 17.62
C GLU A 80 26.43 6.32 17.54
N ARG A 81 25.74 6.10 18.64
CA ARG A 81 24.63 5.13 18.71
C ARG A 81 23.35 5.78 18.24
N PHE A 82 23.05 5.70 16.93
CA PHE A 82 21.76 6.10 16.38
C PHE A 82 20.73 5.01 16.58
N ASP A 83 19.48 5.40 16.85
CA ASP A 83 18.33 4.50 16.94
C ASP A 83 17.82 4.11 15.55
N LEU A 84 17.88 5.06 14.58
CA LEU A 84 17.46 4.83 13.19
C LEU A 84 18.17 5.81 12.23
N ALA A 85 18.13 5.46 10.95
CA ALA A 85 18.45 6.36 9.84
C ALA A 85 17.18 6.72 9.07
N HIS A 86 17.03 7.98 8.66
CA HIS A 86 15.95 8.47 7.81
C HIS A 86 16.50 9.18 6.60
N SER A 87 16.25 8.67 5.41
CA SER A 87 16.69 9.24 4.15
C SER A 87 15.57 9.96 3.41
N HIS A 88 15.84 11.15 2.92
CA HIS A 88 14.92 11.94 2.10
C HIS A 88 15.32 11.96 0.62
N SER A 89 16.32 11.17 0.24
CA SER A 89 16.70 11.03 -1.17
C SER A 89 16.91 9.56 -1.55
N ARG A 90 16.69 9.25 -2.82
CA ARG A 90 16.90 7.91 -3.38
C ARG A 90 18.37 7.50 -3.35
N LEU A 91 19.29 8.45 -3.67
CA LEU A 91 20.73 8.18 -3.68
C LEU A 91 21.25 7.92 -2.27
N ALA A 92 20.96 8.78 -1.32
CA ALA A 92 21.35 8.61 0.07
C ALA A 92 20.77 7.32 0.67
N SER A 93 19.51 6.97 0.37
CA SER A 93 18.91 5.72 0.79
C SER A 93 19.64 4.49 0.24
N THR A 94 19.97 4.50 -1.04
CA THR A 94 20.73 3.42 -1.69
C THR A 94 22.13 3.28 -1.08
N LEU A 95 22.80 4.39 -0.81
CA LEU A 95 24.13 4.44 -0.23
C LEU A 95 24.16 3.86 1.19
N VAL A 96 23.18 4.23 2.03
CA VAL A 96 23.16 3.86 3.44
C VAL A 96 22.51 2.48 3.69
N SER A 97 21.66 1.98 2.79
CA SER A 97 20.85 0.77 3.02
C SER A 97 21.69 -0.48 3.38
N GLY A 98 22.81 -0.69 2.69
CA GLY A 98 23.70 -1.81 2.96
C GLY A 98 24.45 -1.67 4.29
N LEU A 99 24.76 -0.45 4.71
CA LEU A 99 25.42 -0.14 6.00
C LEU A 99 24.43 -0.31 7.15
N ALA A 100 23.23 0.24 7.02
CA ALA A 100 22.13 0.14 7.96
C ALA A 100 21.80 -1.32 8.24
N LYS A 101 21.61 -2.13 7.17
CA LYS A 101 21.35 -3.55 7.29
C LYS A 101 22.45 -4.35 8.00
N ARG A 102 23.72 -4.04 7.72
CA ARG A 102 24.86 -4.72 8.40
C ARG A 102 24.96 -4.38 9.89
N ARG A 103 24.49 -3.19 10.27
CA ARG A 103 24.57 -2.66 11.63
C ARG A 103 23.30 -2.90 12.44
N GLY A 104 22.25 -3.42 11.80
CA GLY A 104 20.94 -3.57 12.43
C GLY A 104 20.28 -2.21 12.71
N LEU A 105 20.70 -1.15 12.02
CA LEU A 105 20.12 0.19 12.13
C LEU A 105 18.87 0.24 11.24
N PRO A 106 17.67 0.57 11.77
CA PRO A 106 16.48 0.78 10.96
C PRO A 106 16.70 1.85 9.91
N LEU A 107 16.16 1.65 8.71
CA LEU A 107 16.17 2.67 7.66
C LEU A 107 14.75 3.00 7.24
N VAL A 108 14.35 4.25 7.43
CA VAL A 108 13.14 4.86 6.88
C VAL A 108 13.53 5.69 5.66
N THR A 109 12.69 5.75 4.63
CA THR A 109 12.91 6.62 3.46
C THR A 109 11.65 7.39 3.12
N THR A 110 11.73 8.73 3.06
CA THR A 110 10.65 9.57 2.53
C THR A 110 10.84 9.81 1.03
N VAL A 111 9.74 9.68 0.29
CA VAL A 111 9.69 9.89 -1.17
C VAL A 111 8.89 11.15 -1.46
N HIS A 112 9.55 12.15 -2.03
CA HIS A 112 8.99 13.49 -2.28
C HIS A 112 8.47 13.68 -3.70
N ALA A 113 9.00 12.92 -4.68
CA ALA A 113 8.65 13.06 -6.09
C ALA A 113 8.74 11.73 -6.85
N ARG A 114 8.22 11.71 -8.07
CA ARG A 114 8.44 10.61 -9.03
C ARG A 114 9.83 10.74 -9.63
N PHE A 115 10.46 9.61 -9.91
CA PHE A 115 11.77 9.54 -10.56
C PHE A 115 11.61 8.88 -11.93
N SER A 116 12.45 9.29 -12.89
CA SER A 116 12.49 8.64 -14.20
C SER A 116 12.78 7.14 -14.05
N LEU A 117 11.94 6.32 -14.68
CA LEU A 117 12.02 4.86 -14.60
C LEU A 117 13.05 4.35 -15.62
N THR A 118 14.22 4.00 -15.14
CA THR A 118 15.20 3.24 -15.92
C THR A 118 15.39 1.85 -15.31
N PRO A 119 15.73 0.80 -16.09
CA PRO A 119 15.98 -0.55 -15.56
C PRO A 119 17.02 -0.58 -14.44
N LEU A 120 18.08 0.25 -14.56
CA LEU A 120 19.12 0.37 -13.53
C LEU A 120 18.57 1.01 -12.26
N ARG A 121 17.84 2.11 -12.37
CA ARG A 121 17.22 2.78 -11.21
C ARG A 121 16.27 1.85 -10.49
N ARG A 122 15.41 1.14 -11.24
CA ARG A 122 14.48 0.17 -10.66
C ARG A 122 15.19 -0.95 -9.89
N ARG A 123 16.31 -1.48 -10.43
CA ARG A 123 17.08 -2.56 -9.81
C ARG A 123 17.88 -2.13 -8.59
N PHE A 124 18.47 -0.95 -8.60
CA PHE A 124 19.41 -0.49 -7.57
C PHE A 124 18.81 0.42 -6.50
N SER A 125 17.64 1.02 -6.71
CA SER A 125 16.98 1.81 -5.67
C SER A 125 16.64 0.97 -4.44
N ARG A 126 16.83 1.57 -3.28
CA ARG A 126 16.51 0.96 -1.98
C ARG A 126 15.70 1.94 -1.16
N TRP A 127 14.54 1.52 -0.72
CA TRP A 127 13.55 2.36 -0.04
C TRP A 127 13.49 2.11 1.47
N GLY A 128 14.55 1.51 2.04
CA GLY A 128 14.62 1.24 3.47
C GLY A 128 13.83 0.03 3.95
N ASP A 129 13.64 -0.05 5.25
CA ASP A 129 12.80 -1.06 5.91
C ASP A 129 11.34 -0.64 5.85
N LEU A 130 11.06 0.66 6.03
CA LEU A 130 9.76 1.32 5.84
C LEU A 130 9.94 2.55 4.96
N SER A 131 8.89 2.90 4.22
CA SER A 131 8.87 4.09 3.37
C SER A 131 7.72 5.01 3.76
N VAL A 132 7.96 6.30 3.67
CA VAL A 132 6.95 7.35 3.75
C VAL A 132 6.77 7.92 2.35
N ALA A 133 5.55 7.94 1.85
CA ALA A 133 5.18 8.66 0.64
C ALA A 133 4.44 9.94 1.04
N VAL A 134 4.77 11.08 0.43
CA VAL A 134 4.11 12.35 0.80
C VAL A 134 2.69 12.47 0.22
N SER A 135 2.28 11.51 -0.61
CA SER A 135 0.94 11.47 -1.21
C SER A 135 0.53 10.04 -1.56
N GLN A 136 -0.78 9.83 -1.78
CA GLN A 136 -1.32 8.51 -2.09
C GLN A 136 -0.86 7.99 -3.46
N ASP A 137 -0.75 8.87 -4.44
CA ASP A 137 -0.26 8.53 -5.78
C ASP A 137 1.23 8.14 -5.77
N LEU A 138 2.06 8.75 -4.92
CA LEU A 138 3.45 8.34 -4.71
C LEU A 138 3.55 6.99 -3.99
N LYS A 139 2.65 6.68 -3.07
CA LYS A 139 2.55 5.34 -2.50
C LYS A 139 2.27 4.32 -3.59
N GLN A 140 1.27 4.57 -4.43
CA GLN A 140 0.93 3.68 -5.55
C GLN A 140 2.08 3.56 -6.54
N TYR A 141 2.76 4.67 -6.85
CA TYR A 141 3.96 4.70 -7.70
C TYR A 141 5.08 3.78 -7.18
N LEU A 142 5.34 3.76 -5.87
CA LEU A 142 6.35 2.86 -5.27
C LEU A 142 5.93 1.39 -5.37
N ILE A 143 4.65 1.10 -5.16
CA ILE A 143 4.10 -0.26 -5.26
C ILE A 143 4.23 -0.77 -6.70
N ASP A 144 3.82 0.03 -7.69
CA ASP A 144 3.78 -0.37 -9.09
C ASP A 144 5.15 -0.50 -9.74
N ASN A 145 6.08 0.39 -9.39
CA ASN A 145 7.34 0.51 -10.11
C ASN A 145 8.55 -0.06 -9.37
N TYR A 146 8.49 -0.17 -8.05
CA TYR A 146 9.63 -0.61 -7.24
C TYR A 146 9.34 -1.86 -6.40
N ASP A 147 8.22 -2.54 -6.65
CA ASP A 147 7.80 -3.73 -5.90
C ASP A 147 7.77 -3.49 -4.38
N ALA A 148 7.44 -2.25 -3.96
CA ALA A 148 7.30 -1.92 -2.55
C ALA A 148 6.07 -2.62 -1.98
N SER A 149 6.20 -3.23 -0.80
CA SER A 149 5.06 -3.85 -0.12
C SER A 149 4.12 -2.77 0.39
N PRO A 150 2.81 -2.82 0.08
CA PRO A 150 1.84 -1.79 0.50
C PRO A 150 1.85 -1.51 2.01
N GLU A 151 2.13 -2.55 2.81
CA GLU A 151 2.22 -2.46 4.28
C GLU A 151 3.46 -1.71 4.76
N ASN A 152 4.52 -1.64 3.94
CA ASN A 152 5.77 -0.94 4.27
C ASN A 152 5.79 0.50 3.77
N VAL A 153 4.75 0.95 3.07
CA VAL A 153 4.62 2.33 2.59
C VAL A 153 3.44 3.00 3.28
N THR A 154 3.74 4.00 4.09
CA THR A 154 2.74 4.83 4.78
C THR A 154 2.66 6.20 4.10
N VAL A 155 1.45 6.73 3.94
CA VAL A 155 1.29 8.11 3.46
C VAL A 155 1.32 9.06 4.65
N ILE A 156 2.26 10.00 4.61
CA ILE A 156 2.33 11.15 5.55
C ILE A 156 2.49 12.38 4.67
N HIS A 157 1.45 13.20 4.61
CA HIS A 157 1.47 14.42 3.82
C HIS A 157 2.45 15.44 4.40
N ASN A 158 2.96 16.33 3.55
CA ASN A 158 3.85 17.40 3.96
C ASN A 158 3.17 18.29 5.00
N GLY A 159 3.83 18.43 6.14
CA GLY A 159 3.39 19.34 7.19
C GLY A 159 3.93 20.75 6.97
N VAL A 160 3.13 21.74 7.29
CA VAL A 160 3.52 23.15 7.31
C VAL A 160 3.35 23.72 8.72
N ASP A 161 4.32 24.52 9.16
CA ASP A 161 4.23 25.22 10.44
C ASP A 161 3.26 26.40 10.32
N GLY A 162 2.03 26.20 10.74
CA GLY A 162 0.97 27.22 10.68
C GLY A 162 1.26 28.47 11.50
N SER A 163 2.18 28.42 12.47
CA SER A 163 2.54 29.58 13.28
C SER A 163 3.36 30.62 12.52
N ARG A 164 4.04 30.19 11.44
CA ARG A 164 4.86 31.07 10.59
C ARG A 164 4.04 31.85 9.56
N PHE A 165 2.81 31.39 9.26
CA PHE A 165 1.97 31.94 8.22
C PHE A 165 0.69 32.51 8.86
N SER A 166 0.44 33.78 8.65
CA SER A 166 -0.71 34.50 9.19
C SER A 166 -1.34 35.38 8.14
N PRO A 167 -2.65 35.52 8.16
CA PRO A 167 -3.36 36.51 7.32
C PRO A 167 -2.86 37.94 7.60
N ARG A 168 -2.82 38.75 6.56
CA ARG A 168 -2.53 40.16 6.64
C ARG A 168 -3.70 40.98 6.10
N GLU A 169 -3.80 42.21 6.55
CA GLU A 169 -4.71 43.15 5.93
C GLU A 169 -4.19 43.53 4.54
N ARG A 170 -5.08 43.60 3.57
CA ARG A 170 -4.77 43.82 2.16
C ARG A 170 -5.61 44.96 1.65
N GLU A 171 -4.97 45.97 1.10
CA GLU A 171 -5.60 47.16 0.57
C GLU A 171 -5.17 47.41 -0.87
N GLY A 172 -5.87 48.30 -1.59
CA GLY A 172 -5.53 48.66 -2.97
C GLY A 172 -5.90 47.62 -4.02
N ALA A 173 -5.02 47.35 -4.96
CA ALA A 173 -5.24 46.38 -6.05
C ALA A 173 -5.38 44.93 -5.52
N LEU A 174 -6.11 44.08 -6.25
CA LEU A 174 -6.17 42.65 -5.98
C LEU A 174 -4.83 41.98 -6.42
N ASN A 175 -4.14 41.39 -5.46
CA ASN A 175 -2.87 40.75 -5.70
C ASN A 175 -3.04 39.26 -6.05
N VAL A 176 -2.63 38.88 -7.26
CA VAL A 176 -2.50 37.50 -7.72
C VAL A 176 -1.03 37.08 -7.59
N GLY A 177 -0.70 36.22 -6.64
CA GLY A 177 0.64 35.75 -6.38
C GLY A 177 0.96 34.42 -7.03
N PHE A 178 2.20 34.26 -7.46
CA PHE A 178 2.80 32.99 -7.85
C PHE A 178 4.16 32.84 -7.18
N LEU A 179 4.47 31.64 -6.66
CA LEU A 179 5.76 31.36 -6.03
C LEU A 179 6.24 29.94 -6.35
N SER A 180 7.33 29.82 -7.08
CA SER A 180 7.98 28.54 -7.38
C SER A 180 9.43 28.75 -7.75
N ARG A 181 10.23 27.67 -7.84
CA ARG A 181 11.48 27.72 -8.61
C ARG A 181 11.14 27.91 -10.08
N LEU A 182 11.85 28.80 -10.72
CA LEU A 182 11.65 29.09 -12.15
C LEU A 182 12.66 28.27 -12.98
N ASP A 183 12.54 26.94 -12.89
CA ASP A 183 13.37 25.99 -13.61
C ASP A 183 12.47 25.05 -14.44
N GLY A 184 12.67 24.99 -15.74
CA GLY A 184 11.97 24.09 -16.67
C GLY A 184 10.45 24.06 -16.43
N ASP A 185 9.89 22.86 -16.24
CA ASP A 185 8.43 22.67 -16.10
C ASP A 185 7.83 23.40 -14.88
N SER A 186 8.60 23.71 -13.85
CA SER A 186 8.08 24.38 -12.64
C SER A 186 7.74 25.86 -12.84
N SER A 187 8.18 26.46 -13.95
CA SER A 187 7.83 27.82 -14.37
C SER A 187 6.50 27.95 -15.11
N LEU A 188 5.82 26.82 -15.46
CA LEU A 188 4.63 26.82 -16.30
C LEU A 188 3.53 27.78 -15.79
N GLY A 189 3.23 27.77 -14.50
CA GLY A 189 2.22 28.68 -13.93
C GLY A 189 2.55 30.16 -14.10
N ALA A 190 3.85 30.53 -14.00
CA ALA A 190 4.31 31.90 -14.27
C ALA A 190 4.17 32.27 -15.74
N ARG A 191 4.49 31.36 -16.66
CA ARG A 191 4.30 31.57 -18.12
C ARG A 191 2.83 31.78 -18.45
N LEU A 192 1.94 30.91 -17.94
CA LEU A 192 0.50 31.05 -18.15
C LEU A 192 -0.06 32.35 -17.60
N LEU A 193 0.40 32.81 -16.42
CA LEU A 193 0.03 34.10 -15.84
C LEU A 193 0.42 35.27 -16.75
N CYS A 194 1.64 35.26 -17.29
CA CYS A 194 2.06 36.29 -18.25
C CYS A 194 1.22 36.25 -19.53
N GLU A 195 0.90 35.08 -20.05
CA GLU A 195 0.09 34.88 -21.26
C GLU A 195 -1.33 35.45 -21.11
N ILE A 196 -1.98 35.18 -19.96
CA ILE A 196 -3.37 35.57 -19.77
C ILE A 196 -3.56 36.98 -19.20
N ALA A 197 -2.50 37.59 -18.66
CA ALA A 197 -2.57 38.89 -17.99
C ALA A 197 -3.25 39.99 -18.81
N PRO A 198 -2.96 40.19 -20.13
CA PRO A 198 -3.64 41.19 -20.94
C PRO A 198 -5.18 41.01 -20.93
N LYS A 199 -5.65 39.79 -21.16
CA LYS A 199 -7.10 39.47 -21.15
C LYS A 199 -7.72 39.61 -19.76
N LEU A 200 -6.95 39.27 -18.69
CA LEU A 200 -7.42 39.37 -17.32
C LEU A 200 -7.56 40.83 -16.88
N CYS A 201 -6.58 41.68 -17.19
CA CYS A 201 -6.59 43.10 -16.88
C CYS A 201 -7.64 43.86 -17.73
N GLU A 202 -7.90 43.44 -18.96
CA GLU A 202 -9.01 43.98 -19.77
C GLU A 202 -10.37 43.76 -19.12
N ARG A 203 -10.58 42.57 -18.55
CA ARG A 203 -11.85 42.17 -17.89
C ARG A 203 -12.03 42.81 -16.50
N SER A 204 -10.92 43.13 -15.83
CA SER A 204 -10.98 43.58 -14.42
C SER A 204 -9.81 44.51 -14.15
N ARG A 205 -10.15 45.82 -13.90
CA ARG A 205 -9.15 46.84 -13.52
C ARG A 205 -8.73 46.67 -12.06
N GLY A 206 -7.49 47.07 -11.74
CA GLY A 206 -6.96 47.05 -10.38
C GLY A 206 -6.48 45.67 -9.90
N ILE A 207 -6.03 44.81 -10.82
CA ILE A 207 -5.34 43.56 -10.52
C ILE A 207 -3.85 43.79 -10.62
N ARG A 208 -3.06 43.17 -9.71
CA ARG A 208 -1.61 43.11 -9.76
C ARG A 208 -1.15 41.66 -9.69
N ILE A 209 -0.31 41.24 -10.60
CA ILE A 209 0.28 39.89 -10.63
C ILE A 209 1.71 39.99 -10.09
N ILE A 210 2.04 39.18 -9.07
CA ILE A 210 3.37 39.19 -8.44
C ILE A 210 3.97 37.79 -8.58
N ILE A 211 5.02 37.68 -9.37
CA ILE A 211 5.74 36.43 -9.63
C ILE A 211 7.04 36.41 -8.81
N GLY A 212 7.08 35.49 -7.81
CA GLY A 212 8.27 35.25 -7.00
C GLY A 212 8.95 33.95 -7.38
N GLY A 213 10.28 33.95 -7.31
CA GLY A 213 11.12 32.75 -7.50
C GLY A 213 12.39 33.06 -8.26
N GLY A 214 13.45 32.28 -7.99
CA GLY A 214 14.71 32.25 -8.73
C GLY A 214 14.82 30.97 -9.56
N GLY A 215 15.73 30.96 -10.53
CA GLY A 215 16.03 29.81 -11.38
C GLY A 215 16.47 30.18 -12.78
N GLU A 216 16.80 29.19 -13.59
CA GLU A 216 17.38 29.36 -14.93
C GLU A 216 16.42 30.13 -15.90
N GLU A 217 15.12 30.06 -15.66
CA GLU A 217 14.10 30.70 -16.51
C GLU A 217 13.66 32.10 -16.02
N LEU A 218 14.23 32.61 -14.94
CA LEU A 218 13.83 33.92 -14.39
C LEU A 218 13.87 35.04 -15.43
N GLU A 219 14.94 35.12 -16.24
CA GLU A 219 15.06 36.17 -17.28
C GLU A 219 14.04 35.97 -18.41
N ILE A 220 13.67 34.74 -18.74
CA ILE A 220 12.62 34.47 -19.71
C ILE A 220 11.26 34.96 -19.19
N ILE A 221 10.94 34.66 -17.93
CA ILE A 221 9.68 35.10 -17.30
C ILE A 221 9.60 36.63 -17.19
N LYS A 222 10.75 37.29 -16.86
CA LYS A 222 10.82 38.76 -16.86
C LYS A 222 10.57 39.35 -18.26
N GLY A 223 11.06 38.67 -19.31
CA GLY A 223 10.80 39.03 -20.71
C GLY A 223 9.30 38.98 -21.03
N LEU A 224 8.67 37.83 -20.74
CA LEU A 224 7.22 37.64 -20.96
C LEU A 224 6.38 38.65 -20.14
N ALA A 225 6.77 38.93 -18.90
CA ALA A 225 6.08 39.91 -18.08
C ALA A 225 6.16 41.34 -18.66
N ARG A 226 7.35 41.73 -19.22
CA ARG A 226 7.49 43.02 -19.92
C ARG A 226 6.63 43.11 -21.17
N GLU A 227 6.64 42.11 -22.01
CA GLU A 227 5.78 42.04 -23.20
C GLU A 227 4.29 42.16 -22.85
N ALA A 228 3.85 41.43 -21.78
CA ALA A 228 2.49 41.52 -21.31
C ALA A 228 2.15 42.90 -20.78
N ASN A 229 3.02 43.55 -20.01
CA ASN A 229 2.85 44.93 -19.50
C ASN A 229 2.80 45.96 -20.65
N GLU A 230 3.58 45.81 -21.69
CA GLU A 230 3.51 46.66 -22.90
C GLU A 230 2.14 46.53 -23.59
N ILE A 231 1.59 45.36 -23.70
CA ILE A 231 0.24 45.13 -24.26
C ILE A 231 -0.84 45.75 -23.38
N ILE A 232 -0.69 45.64 -22.04
CA ILE A 232 -1.66 46.20 -21.05
C ILE A 232 -1.58 47.74 -21.02
N GLY A 233 -0.38 48.32 -21.25
CA GLY A 233 -0.14 49.76 -21.16
C GLY A 233 0.17 50.27 -19.74
N GLU A 234 0.28 49.35 -18.76
CA GLU A 234 0.67 49.66 -17.36
C GLU A 234 1.46 48.49 -16.74
N GLU A 235 2.12 48.71 -15.61
CA GLU A 235 2.88 47.67 -14.91
C GLU A 235 1.92 46.82 -14.03
N CYS A 236 1.27 45.86 -14.66
CA CYS A 236 0.39 44.90 -13.99
C CYS A 236 1.14 43.69 -13.40
N ILE A 237 2.23 43.25 -14.06
CA ILE A 237 3.01 42.07 -13.67
C ILE A 237 4.36 42.54 -13.12
N ALA A 238 4.70 42.13 -11.90
CA ALA A 238 6.01 42.35 -11.26
C ALA A 238 6.69 41.01 -10.99
N CYS A 239 7.93 40.83 -11.49
CA CYS A 239 8.80 39.70 -11.18
C CYS A 239 9.78 40.09 -10.10
N VAL A 240 9.61 39.61 -8.86
CA VAL A 240 10.39 40.01 -7.69
C VAL A 240 11.66 39.19 -7.47
N GLY A 241 11.89 38.17 -8.27
CA GLY A 241 13.05 37.28 -8.11
C GLY A 241 12.92 36.37 -6.88
N GLU A 242 14.06 35.98 -6.31
CA GLU A 242 14.10 35.09 -5.15
C GLU A 242 13.46 35.75 -3.91
N VAL A 243 12.50 35.05 -3.29
CA VAL A 243 11.71 35.54 -2.15
C VAL A 243 12.34 35.07 -0.84
N GLU A 244 12.98 35.97 -0.10
CA GLU A 244 13.60 35.66 1.21
C GLU A 244 12.53 35.44 2.30
N ASN A 245 11.45 36.21 2.29
CA ASN A 245 10.38 36.19 3.29
C ASN A 245 9.07 35.69 2.68
N THR A 246 8.97 34.36 2.51
CA THR A 246 7.78 33.70 1.95
C THR A 246 6.49 34.03 2.72
N PRO A 247 6.45 34.04 4.08
CA PRO A 247 5.24 34.41 4.82
C PRO A 247 4.73 35.83 4.53
N ARG A 248 5.65 36.78 4.34
CA ARG A 248 5.29 38.16 3.96
C ARG A 248 4.70 38.19 2.56
N PHE A 249 5.41 37.58 1.60
CA PHE A 249 4.98 37.54 0.19
C PHE A 249 3.57 36.92 0.05
N LEU A 250 3.33 35.74 0.66
CA LEU A 250 2.05 35.05 0.60
C LEU A 250 0.94 35.80 1.37
N GLY A 251 1.30 36.51 2.46
CA GLY A 251 0.38 37.33 3.20
C GLY A 251 -0.18 38.53 2.41
N GLU A 252 0.52 38.97 1.37
CA GLU A 252 0.11 40.05 0.48
C GLU A 252 -0.78 39.58 -0.69
N CYS A 253 -0.92 38.25 -0.90
CA CYS A 253 -1.72 37.68 -2.00
C CYS A 253 -3.19 37.53 -1.63
N ASP A 254 -4.12 38.11 -2.41
CA ASP A 254 -5.56 37.83 -2.34
C ASP A 254 -5.89 36.49 -2.98
N ILE A 255 -5.28 36.22 -4.13
CA ILE A 255 -5.36 34.97 -4.87
C ILE A 255 -3.93 34.42 -5.05
N PHE A 256 -3.74 33.14 -4.88
CA PHE A 256 -2.49 32.45 -5.13
C PHE A 256 -2.66 31.43 -6.22
N VAL A 257 -1.80 31.45 -7.23
CA VAL A 257 -1.73 30.44 -8.29
C VAL A 257 -0.48 29.59 -8.04
N GLY A 258 -0.67 28.28 -7.91
CA GLY A 258 0.45 27.38 -7.69
C GLY A 258 0.03 26.02 -7.15
N VAL A 259 0.99 25.22 -6.75
CA VAL A 259 0.77 23.82 -6.37
C VAL A 259 1.58 23.42 -5.14
N SER A 260 1.26 22.26 -4.59
CA SER A 260 2.02 21.58 -3.54
C SER A 260 2.15 22.44 -2.26
N ARG A 261 3.37 22.53 -1.70
CA ARG A 261 3.63 23.21 -0.44
C ARG A 261 3.26 24.70 -0.48
N ALA A 262 3.57 25.39 -1.56
CA ALA A 262 3.26 26.81 -1.70
C ALA A 262 1.75 27.12 -1.67
N ALA A 263 0.92 26.22 -2.23
CA ALA A 263 -0.53 26.30 -2.15
C ALA A 263 -1.05 26.17 -0.71
N ILE A 264 -0.46 25.28 0.10
CA ILE A 264 -0.81 25.12 1.53
C ILE A 264 -0.37 26.36 2.32
N GLU A 265 0.84 26.88 2.07
CA GLU A 265 1.37 28.06 2.73
C GLU A 265 0.54 29.32 2.41
N ALA A 266 0.09 29.47 1.16
CA ALA A 266 -0.83 30.54 0.75
C ALA A 266 -2.21 30.40 1.43
N SER A 267 -2.74 29.17 1.51
CA SER A 267 -3.98 28.91 2.26
C SER A 267 -3.84 29.30 3.74
N LEU A 268 -2.69 29.07 4.37
CA LEU A 268 -2.41 29.47 5.75
C LEU A 268 -2.37 31.01 5.92
N CYS A 269 -2.08 31.74 4.85
CA CYS A 269 -2.17 33.20 4.79
C CYS A 269 -3.57 33.71 4.42
N SER A 270 -4.59 32.86 4.39
CA SER A 270 -5.96 33.18 3.94
C SER A 270 -6.02 33.77 2.52
N ALA A 271 -5.21 33.26 1.60
CA ALA A 271 -5.35 33.51 0.18
C ALA A 271 -6.33 32.50 -0.45
N ALA A 272 -7.14 32.95 -1.42
CA ALA A 272 -7.85 32.03 -2.30
C ALA A 272 -6.83 31.33 -3.21
N VAL A 273 -6.95 30.02 -3.45
CA VAL A 273 -5.94 29.24 -4.16
C VAL A 273 -6.50 28.65 -5.45
N VAL A 274 -5.73 28.81 -6.54
CA VAL A 274 -5.95 28.11 -7.81
C VAL A 274 -4.81 27.11 -8.00
N LEU A 275 -5.15 25.82 -8.04
CA LEU A 275 -4.15 24.76 -8.28
C LEU A 275 -3.82 24.69 -9.77
N CYS A 276 -2.65 25.19 -10.13
CA CYS A 276 -2.15 25.22 -11.51
C CYS A 276 -0.64 24.99 -11.50
N GLY A 277 -0.18 23.97 -12.22
CA GLY A 277 1.22 23.60 -12.34
C GLY A 277 1.48 22.60 -13.47
N ASN A 278 2.73 22.18 -13.61
CA ASN A 278 3.19 21.29 -14.67
C ASN A 278 2.56 19.87 -14.61
N GLU A 279 2.06 19.45 -13.45
CA GLU A 279 1.46 18.12 -13.30
C GLU A 279 -0.07 18.12 -13.53
N GLY A 280 -0.70 19.32 -13.65
CA GLY A 280 -2.12 19.45 -13.95
C GLY A 280 -2.74 20.78 -13.55
N PHE A 281 -4.07 20.86 -13.77
CA PHE A 281 -4.93 21.97 -13.42
C PHE A 281 -6.08 21.50 -12.50
N GLY A 282 -5.95 21.74 -11.20
CA GLY A 282 -6.98 21.37 -10.21
C GLY A 282 -8.06 22.46 -9.99
N GLY A 283 -7.94 23.60 -10.67
CA GLY A 283 -8.92 24.69 -10.54
C GLY A 283 -8.87 25.41 -9.20
N VAL A 284 -9.99 26.07 -8.86
CA VAL A 284 -10.13 26.78 -7.59
C VAL A 284 -10.25 25.78 -6.44
N LEU A 285 -9.40 25.95 -5.43
CA LEU A 285 -9.44 25.13 -4.22
C LEU A 285 -10.58 25.61 -3.30
N ASP A 286 -11.37 24.66 -2.79
CA ASP A 286 -12.49 24.90 -1.88
C ASP A 286 -12.67 23.77 -0.86
N GLY A 287 -13.74 23.83 -0.06
CA GLY A 287 -14.04 22.82 0.96
C GLY A 287 -14.40 21.45 0.40
N GLU A 288 -14.94 21.37 -0.81
CA GLU A 288 -15.37 20.12 -1.42
C GLU A 288 -14.19 19.36 -2.01
N ASN A 289 -13.26 20.06 -2.65
CA ASN A 289 -12.11 19.45 -3.33
C ASN A 289 -10.81 19.42 -2.51
N PHE A 290 -10.75 20.07 -1.33
CA PHE A 290 -9.55 20.13 -0.50
C PHE A 290 -8.98 18.78 -0.14
N LEU A 291 -9.82 17.83 0.29
CA LEU A 291 -9.37 16.49 0.70
C LEU A 291 -8.91 15.67 -0.49
N SER A 292 -9.53 15.79 -1.66
CA SER A 292 -9.10 15.12 -2.89
C SER A 292 -7.78 15.71 -3.41
N ALA A 293 -7.62 17.03 -3.41
CA ALA A 293 -6.37 17.70 -3.76
C ALA A 293 -5.21 17.27 -2.85
N ARG A 294 -5.46 17.07 -1.55
CA ARG A 294 -4.49 16.55 -0.59
C ARG A 294 -3.96 15.16 -0.96
N LEU A 295 -4.76 14.28 -1.59
CA LEU A 295 -4.32 12.94 -2.02
C LEU A 295 -3.15 12.98 -3.00
N SER A 296 -3.08 14.02 -3.86
CA SER A 296 -1.97 14.29 -4.77
C SER A 296 -0.95 15.30 -4.23
N ASN A 297 -1.00 15.62 -2.93
CA ASN A 297 -0.18 16.67 -2.30
C ASN A 297 -0.39 18.06 -2.94
N PHE A 298 -1.62 18.38 -3.32
CA PHE A 298 -2.01 19.63 -4.00
C PHE A 298 -1.25 19.89 -5.31
N CYS A 299 -0.82 18.84 -6.00
CA CYS A 299 -0.09 18.95 -7.28
C CYS A 299 -0.99 18.83 -8.51
N ALA A 300 -2.29 18.67 -8.34
CA ALA A 300 -3.28 18.51 -9.42
C ALA A 300 -2.95 17.35 -10.40
N ARG A 301 -2.23 16.33 -9.94
CA ARG A 301 -1.89 15.16 -10.76
C ARG A 301 -3.12 14.37 -11.17
N GLY A 302 -3.35 14.30 -12.48
CA GLY A 302 -4.49 13.58 -13.03
C GLY A 302 -5.72 14.44 -13.34
N ASP A 303 -5.71 15.71 -12.96
CA ASP A 303 -6.83 16.65 -13.18
C ASP A 303 -6.84 17.32 -14.57
N GLY A 304 -6.04 16.80 -15.50
CA GLY A 304 -5.89 17.35 -16.87
C GLY A 304 -4.77 18.38 -16.97
N ALA A 305 -4.38 18.71 -18.20
CA ALA A 305 -3.30 19.65 -18.44
C ALA A 305 -3.70 21.09 -18.06
N ALA A 306 -2.74 21.82 -17.50
CA ALA A 306 -2.90 23.25 -17.27
C ALA A 306 -2.78 24.00 -18.60
N ASP A 307 -3.68 24.96 -18.82
CA ASP A 307 -3.67 25.86 -19.98
C ASP A 307 -4.16 27.27 -19.60
N GLY A 308 -3.88 28.25 -20.46
CA GLY A 308 -4.21 29.64 -20.22
C GLY A 308 -5.73 29.89 -20.15
N GLU A 309 -6.56 29.20 -20.93
CA GLU A 309 -8.02 29.43 -20.95
C GLU A 309 -8.66 28.99 -19.62
N LYS A 310 -8.28 27.84 -19.09
CA LYS A 310 -8.75 27.35 -17.80
C LYS A 310 -8.32 28.28 -16.66
N LEU A 311 -7.06 28.73 -16.69
CA LEU A 311 -6.54 29.63 -15.68
C LEU A 311 -7.23 31.00 -15.73
N LEU A 312 -7.43 31.55 -16.93
CA LEU A 312 -8.16 32.80 -17.13
C LEU A 312 -9.60 32.71 -16.63
N ALA A 313 -10.30 31.61 -16.92
CA ALA A 313 -11.67 31.40 -16.46
C ALA A 313 -11.74 31.34 -14.93
N ALA A 314 -10.84 30.60 -14.28
CA ALA A 314 -10.78 30.46 -12.83
C ALA A 314 -10.48 31.80 -12.14
N LEU A 315 -9.47 32.56 -12.64
CA LEU A 315 -9.13 33.86 -12.05
C LEU A 315 -10.21 34.91 -12.31
N SER A 316 -10.82 34.93 -13.51
CA SER A 316 -11.93 35.84 -13.82
C SER A 316 -13.13 35.62 -12.87
N ALA A 317 -13.47 34.35 -12.57
CA ALA A 317 -14.54 34.02 -11.64
C ALA A 317 -14.21 34.53 -10.21
N LEU A 318 -13.00 34.28 -9.70
CA LEU A 318 -12.58 34.71 -8.38
C LEU A 318 -12.54 36.24 -8.26
N VAL A 319 -12.07 36.95 -9.26
CA VAL A 319 -12.00 38.43 -9.25
C VAL A 319 -13.40 39.07 -9.17
N VAL A 320 -14.38 38.47 -9.84
CA VAL A 320 -15.78 38.93 -9.79
C VAL A 320 -16.41 38.75 -8.39
N GLU A 321 -15.99 37.71 -7.64
CA GLU A 321 -16.49 37.49 -6.27
C GLU A 321 -16.15 38.65 -5.31
N GLY A 322 -15.06 39.38 -5.55
CA GLY A 322 -14.59 40.49 -4.73
C GLY A 322 -13.80 40.06 -3.49
N ARG A 323 -13.12 41.03 -2.85
CA ARG A 323 -12.13 40.76 -1.78
C ARG A 323 -12.73 40.09 -0.54
N ASP A 324 -13.95 40.43 -0.13
CA ASP A 324 -14.56 39.82 1.05
C ASP A 324 -14.87 38.34 0.85
N ALA A 325 -15.36 37.97 -0.33
CA ALA A 325 -15.59 36.56 -0.67
C ALA A 325 -14.28 35.78 -0.81
N LEU A 326 -13.25 36.36 -1.42
CA LEU A 326 -11.91 35.79 -1.50
C LEU A 326 -11.33 35.54 -0.10
N ARG A 327 -11.49 36.49 0.83
CA ARG A 327 -11.06 36.34 2.22
C ARG A 327 -11.79 35.23 2.94
N ALA A 328 -13.13 35.18 2.83
CA ALA A 328 -13.93 34.11 3.42
C ALA A 328 -13.50 32.71 2.91
N ARG A 329 -13.24 32.60 1.60
CA ARG A 329 -12.69 31.40 0.99
C ARG A 329 -11.30 31.05 1.54
N GLY A 330 -10.41 32.03 1.64
CA GLY A 330 -9.07 31.88 2.19
C GLY A 330 -9.09 31.47 3.66
N ASP A 331 -9.97 32.04 4.49
CA ASP A 331 -10.12 31.68 5.90
C ASP A 331 -10.60 30.26 6.07
N MET A 332 -11.55 29.79 5.25
CA MET A 332 -11.95 28.39 5.20
C MET A 332 -10.78 27.46 4.82
N LEU A 333 -10.00 27.81 3.81
CA LEU A 333 -8.82 27.04 3.38
C LEU A 333 -7.75 27.03 4.47
N ARG A 334 -7.57 28.12 5.22
CA ARG A 334 -6.68 28.19 6.38
C ARG A 334 -7.09 27.19 7.46
N ASP A 335 -8.36 27.16 7.84
CA ASP A 335 -8.87 26.23 8.84
C ASP A 335 -8.66 24.78 8.43
N LEU A 336 -8.93 24.44 7.17
CA LEU A 336 -8.68 23.11 6.62
C LEU A 336 -7.17 22.77 6.62
N SER A 337 -6.31 23.75 6.26
CA SER A 337 -4.86 23.56 6.24
C SER A 337 -4.27 23.35 7.64
N LEU A 338 -4.71 24.13 8.64
CA LEU A 338 -4.33 23.92 10.03
C LEU A 338 -4.77 22.55 10.55
N ARG A 339 -5.95 22.11 10.18
CA ARG A 339 -6.51 20.82 10.61
C ARG A 339 -5.82 19.62 9.98
N TYR A 340 -5.48 19.70 8.68
CA TYR A 340 -5.06 18.51 7.90
C TYR A 340 -3.61 18.53 7.45
N CYS A 341 -2.92 19.68 7.49
CA CYS A 341 -1.56 19.85 6.99
C CYS A 341 -0.57 20.37 8.04
N SER A 342 -0.84 20.16 9.34
CA SER A 342 0.03 20.60 10.45
C SER A 342 1.37 19.84 10.47
N ALA A 343 2.44 20.58 10.71
CA ALA A 343 3.80 20.02 10.86
C ALA A 343 3.92 19.13 12.09
N GLU A 344 3.26 19.49 13.18
CA GLU A 344 3.25 18.72 14.43
C GLU A 344 2.65 17.34 14.21
N ARG A 345 1.51 17.26 13.52
CA ARG A 345 0.88 15.99 13.18
C ARG A 345 1.76 15.14 12.25
N ALA A 346 2.37 15.75 11.24
CA ALA A 346 3.29 15.03 10.35
C ALA A 346 4.51 14.48 11.12
N ALA A 347 5.03 15.22 12.09
CA ALA A 347 6.10 14.76 12.97
C ALA A 347 5.66 13.61 13.89
N GLU A 348 4.45 13.66 14.46
CA GLU A 348 3.87 12.58 15.27
C GLU A 348 3.72 11.29 14.48
N ASP A 349 3.13 11.39 13.29
CA ASP A 349 2.96 10.25 12.37
C ASP A 349 4.34 9.69 11.97
N THR A 350 5.33 10.56 11.73
CA THR A 350 6.71 10.15 11.42
C THR A 350 7.37 9.44 12.61
N GLU A 351 7.21 9.93 13.84
CA GLU A 351 7.69 9.23 15.04
C GLU A 351 7.01 7.86 15.23
N ALA A 352 5.75 7.72 14.90
CA ALA A 352 5.07 6.44 14.92
C ALA A 352 5.72 5.44 13.95
N ILE A 353 6.10 5.91 12.74
CA ILE A 353 6.87 5.11 11.78
C ILE A 353 8.26 4.79 12.32
N TYR A 354 8.96 5.73 13.00
CA TYR A 354 10.25 5.47 13.61
C TYR A 354 10.16 4.38 14.70
N ARG A 355 9.19 4.49 15.59
CA ARG A 355 8.93 3.45 16.60
C ARG A 355 8.65 2.10 15.95
N ARG A 356 7.88 2.08 14.88
CA ARG A 356 7.62 0.88 14.08
C ARG A 356 8.92 0.36 13.45
N ALA A 357 9.74 1.21 12.82
CA ALA A 357 11.01 0.82 12.20
C ALA A 357 12.00 0.25 13.23
N CYS A 358 12.12 0.85 14.41
CA CYS A 358 12.97 0.33 15.50
C CYS A 358 12.53 -1.06 15.99
N ARG A 359 11.23 -1.33 16.07
CA ARG A 359 10.71 -2.68 16.33
C ARG A 359 11.06 -3.67 15.23
N TYR A 360 11.07 -3.21 13.97
CA TYR A 360 11.40 -4.02 12.79
C TYR A 360 12.89 -4.40 12.71
N SER A 361 13.80 -3.53 13.10
CA SER A 361 15.23 -3.66 12.81
C SER A 361 16.03 -4.42 13.87
N GLY A 362 15.59 -4.46 15.09
CA GLY A 362 16.34 -5.02 16.23
C GLY A 362 16.54 -6.54 16.20
N LYS A 363 15.89 -7.29 15.31
CA LYS A 363 15.97 -8.76 15.31
C LYS A 363 15.84 -9.31 13.88
N ARG A 364 16.79 -10.12 13.43
CA ARG A 364 16.50 -11.16 12.43
C ARG A 364 15.24 -11.85 12.93
N GLY A 365 14.08 -11.66 12.27
CA GLY A 365 12.82 -12.09 12.86
C GLY A 365 11.68 -11.98 11.88
N GLY A 366 10.47 -12.09 12.40
CA GLY A 366 9.23 -12.12 11.66
C GLY A 366 8.78 -13.53 11.33
N SER A 367 7.60 -13.63 10.77
CA SER A 367 6.93 -14.87 10.43
C SER A 367 7.11 -15.18 8.93
N LEU A 368 7.49 -16.40 8.61
CA LEU A 368 7.51 -16.93 7.24
C LEU A 368 6.33 -17.88 7.09
N LEU A 369 5.33 -17.48 6.29
CA LEU A 369 4.14 -18.27 6.03
C LEU A 369 4.41 -19.30 4.92
N CYS A 370 3.96 -20.51 5.14
CA CYS A 370 4.10 -21.63 4.23
C CYS A 370 2.77 -22.35 4.03
N GLY A 371 2.41 -22.60 2.78
CA GLY A 371 1.19 -23.28 2.37
C GLY A 371 1.15 -23.56 0.88
N TYR A 372 0.00 -23.95 0.35
CA TYR A 372 -0.18 -24.18 -1.08
C TYR A 372 -0.65 -22.89 -1.78
N TYR A 373 0.15 -21.79 -1.63
CA TYR A 373 -0.22 -20.44 -2.01
C TYR A 373 0.21 -20.07 -3.44
N GLY A 374 -0.63 -19.27 -4.13
CA GLY A 374 -0.32 -18.73 -5.45
C GLY A 374 -0.52 -19.72 -6.60
N PHE A 375 -1.25 -20.80 -6.41
CA PHE A 375 -1.59 -21.78 -7.46
C PHE A 375 -2.94 -21.49 -8.15
N GLY A 376 -3.60 -20.37 -7.79
CA GLY A 376 -4.89 -19.97 -8.36
C GLY A 376 -6.10 -20.61 -7.68
N ASN A 377 -5.90 -21.24 -6.53
CA ASN A 377 -6.95 -21.74 -5.67
C ASN A 377 -7.36 -20.66 -4.66
N MET A 378 -8.59 -20.22 -4.74
CA MET A 378 -9.15 -19.14 -3.92
C MET A 378 -9.11 -19.47 -2.42
N GLY A 379 -9.35 -20.74 -2.07
CA GLY A 379 -9.31 -21.20 -0.69
C GLY A 379 -7.91 -21.13 -0.07
N ASP A 380 -6.87 -21.54 -0.79
CA ASP A 380 -5.50 -21.43 -0.27
C ASP A 380 -5.02 -19.96 -0.21
N ASP A 381 -5.54 -19.11 -1.08
CA ASP A 381 -5.20 -17.69 -1.10
C ASP A 381 -5.82 -16.93 0.10
N ILE A 382 -7.04 -17.29 0.54
CA ILE A 382 -7.64 -16.73 1.77
C ILE A 382 -6.90 -17.23 3.02
N LEU A 383 -6.47 -18.49 3.06
CA LEU A 383 -5.67 -19.02 4.15
C LEU A 383 -4.36 -18.23 4.33
N LEU A 384 -3.71 -17.83 3.24
CA LEU A 384 -2.51 -16.97 3.32
C LEU A 384 -2.83 -15.61 3.94
N ARG A 385 -3.92 -14.97 3.53
CA ARG A 385 -4.32 -13.66 4.06
C ARG A 385 -4.69 -13.75 5.55
N ALA A 386 -5.51 -14.72 5.93
CA ALA A 386 -5.89 -14.96 7.31
C ALA A 386 -4.67 -15.26 8.21
N ALA A 387 -3.77 -16.13 7.76
CA ALA A 387 -2.52 -16.40 8.47
C ALA A 387 -1.64 -15.15 8.60
N ALA A 388 -1.62 -14.28 7.58
CA ALA A 388 -0.84 -13.03 7.63
C ALA A 388 -1.42 -12.04 8.64
N GLU A 389 -2.74 -11.87 8.70
CA GLU A 389 -3.40 -11.01 9.69
C GLU A 389 -3.20 -11.53 11.11
N ARG A 390 -3.41 -12.83 11.32
CA ARG A 390 -3.17 -13.46 12.62
C ARG A 390 -1.71 -13.30 13.06
N ALA A 391 -0.75 -13.51 12.17
CA ALA A 391 0.66 -13.31 12.49
C ALA A 391 1.00 -11.87 12.86
N ARG A 392 0.34 -10.87 12.24
CA ARG A 392 0.50 -9.46 12.58
C ARG A 392 -0.12 -9.12 13.94
N ALA A 393 -1.25 -9.74 14.27
CA ALA A 393 -1.95 -9.53 15.54
C ALA A 393 -1.23 -10.21 16.71
N GLU A 394 -0.82 -11.48 16.55
CA GLU A 394 -0.19 -12.24 17.64
C GLU A 394 1.28 -11.85 17.90
N PHE A 395 2.01 -11.41 16.87
CA PHE A 395 3.44 -11.17 16.99
C PHE A 395 3.82 -9.71 16.77
N SER A 396 4.33 -9.08 17.80
CA SER A 396 4.76 -7.66 17.81
C SER A 396 5.90 -7.34 16.84
N ASP A 397 6.59 -8.34 16.27
CA ASP A 397 7.68 -8.15 15.30
C ASP A 397 7.18 -7.84 13.88
N GLY A 398 5.87 -7.90 13.64
CA GLY A 398 5.13 -7.37 12.50
C GLY A 398 5.55 -7.76 11.09
N ARG A 399 6.69 -8.44 10.91
CA ARG A 399 7.20 -8.85 9.59
C ARG A 399 6.59 -10.18 9.19
N VAL A 400 5.77 -10.14 8.16
CA VAL A 400 5.19 -11.34 7.56
C VAL A 400 5.67 -11.47 6.13
N ARG A 401 6.17 -12.64 5.77
CA ARG A 401 6.59 -13.02 4.42
C ARG A 401 5.98 -14.37 4.08
N ALA A 402 5.86 -14.69 2.80
CA ALA A 402 5.29 -15.96 2.39
C ALA A 402 6.12 -16.68 1.32
N LEU A 403 6.04 -18.01 1.34
CA LEU A 403 6.49 -18.86 0.24
C LEU A 403 5.31 -19.11 -0.68
N THR A 404 5.40 -18.65 -1.94
CA THR A 404 4.33 -18.79 -2.93
C THR A 404 4.84 -19.36 -4.24
N ASN A 405 3.94 -19.80 -5.11
CA ASN A 405 4.29 -20.32 -6.44
C ASN A 405 4.88 -19.25 -7.35
N GLY A 406 4.28 -18.05 -7.39
CA GLY A 406 4.72 -16.93 -8.24
C GLY A 406 5.84 -16.07 -7.63
N GLY A 407 6.16 -16.27 -6.35
CA GLY A 407 7.18 -15.49 -5.65
C GLY A 407 6.89 -13.98 -5.69
N ARG A 408 7.83 -13.16 -6.15
CA ARG A 408 7.68 -11.70 -6.21
C ARG A 408 6.45 -11.22 -6.99
N ARG A 409 5.97 -11.97 -7.99
CA ARG A 409 4.76 -11.63 -8.74
C ARG A 409 3.51 -11.66 -7.84
N ASP A 410 3.51 -12.55 -6.87
CA ASP A 410 2.41 -12.70 -5.92
C ASP A 410 2.41 -11.62 -4.82
N SER A 411 3.53 -10.91 -4.63
CA SER A 411 3.64 -9.86 -3.59
C SER A 411 2.59 -8.75 -3.76
N ARG A 412 2.29 -8.35 -4.99
CA ARG A 412 1.23 -7.36 -5.29
C ARG A 412 -0.16 -7.91 -4.97
N ARG A 413 -0.40 -9.17 -5.34
CA ARG A 413 -1.69 -9.84 -5.16
C ARG A 413 -2.06 -10.01 -3.69
N PHE A 414 -1.08 -10.36 -2.85
CA PHE A 414 -1.31 -10.66 -1.44
C PHE A 414 -0.96 -9.51 -0.49
N GLY A 415 -0.38 -8.42 -0.98
CA GLY A 415 0.01 -7.28 -0.15
C GLY A 415 1.11 -7.59 0.87
N LEU A 416 1.94 -8.60 0.61
CA LEU A 416 3.06 -9.00 1.47
C LEU A 416 4.25 -9.53 0.66
N PRO A 417 5.50 -9.43 1.18
CA PRO A 417 6.67 -9.94 0.49
C PRO A 417 6.60 -11.45 0.28
N CYS A 418 6.66 -11.89 -0.99
CA CYS A 418 6.60 -13.30 -1.37
C CYS A 418 7.91 -13.77 -2.00
N THR A 419 8.34 -14.98 -1.64
CA THR A 419 9.48 -15.66 -2.22
C THR A 419 9.03 -16.92 -2.95
N CYS A 420 9.60 -17.17 -4.14
CA CYS A 420 9.24 -18.35 -4.93
C CYS A 420 9.70 -19.63 -4.22
N ARG A 421 8.74 -20.53 -3.98
CA ARG A 421 8.95 -21.80 -3.28
C ARG A 421 9.79 -22.82 -4.04
N HIS A 422 9.98 -22.63 -5.35
CA HIS A 422 10.70 -23.57 -6.22
C HIS A 422 12.23 -23.36 -6.23
N PHE A 423 12.73 -22.31 -5.56
CA PHE A 423 14.17 -22.04 -5.47
C PHE A 423 14.72 -22.42 -4.07
N PRO A 424 15.30 -23.62 -3.89
CA PRO A 424 15.71 -24.12 -2.58
C PRO A 424 16.64 -23.19 -1.80
N ILE A 425 17.62 -22.58 -2.48
CA ILE A 425 18.55 -21.63 -1.85
C ILE A 425 17.81 -20.42 -1.28
N SER A 426 16.84 -19.88 -2.03
CA SER A 426 16.04 -18.75 -1.58
C SER A 426 15.14 -19.14 -0.40
N VAL A 427 14.55 -20.33 -0.42
CA VAL A 427 13.72 -20.87 0.66
C VAL A 427 14.54 -21.04 1.94
N ILE A 428 15.70 -21.69 1.87
CA ILE A 428 16.62 -21.85 3.01
C ILE A 428 17.05 -20.49 3.55
N PHE A 429 17.36 -19.54 2.66
CA PHE A 429 17.73 -18.18 3.05
C PHE A 429 16.57 -17.48 3.82
N GLU A 430 15.34 -17.61 3.37
CA GLU A 430 14.18 -17.02 4.07
C GLU A 430 13.94 -17.71 5.41
N ILE A 431 14.06 -19.05 5.51
CA ILE A 431 13.96 -19.79 6.78
C ILE A 431 15.07 -19.34 7.74
N SER A 432 16.32 -19.21 7.27
CA SER A 432 17.44 -18.77 8.13
C SER A 432 17.23 -17.39 8.74
N ARG A 433 16.44 -16.54 8.08
CA ARG A 433 16.20 -15.14 8.50
C ARG A 433 14.90 -14.93 9.29
N CYS A 434 13.93 -15.84 9.19
CA CYS A 434 12.71 -15.72 9.97
C CYS A 434 12.97 -16.09 11.44
N ARG A 435 12.09 -15.65 12.32
CA ARG A 435 12.01 -16.14 13.71
C ARG A 435 11.11 -17.37 13.80
N ARG A 436 10.02 -17.34 13.01
CA ARG A 436 9.00 -18.39 13.00
C ARG A 436 8.72 -18.86 11.58
N LEU A 437 8.55 -20.16 11.43
CA LEU A 437 7.96 -20.78 10.25
C LEU A 437 6.53 -21.20 10.60
N ILE A 438 5.55 -20.64 9.90
CA ILE A 438 4.13 -20.88 10.18
C ILE A 438 3.49 -21.56 8.99
N PHE A 439 2.87 -22.71 9.21
CA PHE A 439 2.02 -23.37 8.24
C PHE A 439 0.60 -22.85 8.43
N GLY A 440 0.14 -22.01 7.49
CA GLY A 440 -1.14 -21.31 7.56
C GLY A 440 -2.25 -22.06 6.83
N GLY A 441 -2.78 -23.12 7.43
CA GLY A 441 -3.89 -23.88 6.89
C GLY A 441 -3.55 -24.89 5.79
N GLY A 442 -4.58 -25.56 5.31
CA GLY A 442 -4.46 -26.59 4.28
C GLY A 442 -4.01 -27.96 4.80
N THR A 443 -4.19 -29.03 3.99
CA THR A 443 -3.72 -30.39 4.32
C THR A 443 -2.36 -30.62 3.67
N LEU A 444 -1.31 -30.11 4.30
CA LEU A 444 0.04 -30.08 3.73
C LEU A 444 0.85 -31.36 4.05
N LEU A 445 0.59 -31.94 5.24
CA LEU A 445 1.30 -33.11 5.76
C LEU A 445 0.49 -34.38 5.47
N GLN A 446 0.43 -34.79 4.19
CA GLN A 446 -0.22 -36.02 3.73
C GLN A 446 0.56 -36.64 2.55
N SER A 447 0.62 -37.97 2.48
CA SER A 447 1.27 -38.67 1.38
C SER A 447 0.30 -39.30 0.37
N GLU A 448 -1.02 -39.25 0.63
CA GLU A 448 -2.07 -39.85 -0.21
C GLU A 448 -2.14 -39.23 -1.60
N THR A 449 -2.09 -37.90 -1.71
CA THR A 449 -2.17 -37.19 -2.99
C THR A 449 -0.80 -37.00 -3.64
N SER A 450 0.28 -36.77 -2.87
CA SER A 450 1.62 -36.57 -3.39
C SER A 450 2.69 -36.76 -2.33
N ARG A 451 3.45 -37.86 -2.49
CA ARG A 451 4.63 -38.12 -1.65
C ARG A 451 5.69 -37.03 -1.75
N ARG A 452 5.88 -36.42 -2.94
CA ARG A 452 6.83 -35.32 -3.15
C ARG A 452 6.43 -34.06 -2.36
N SER A 453 5.14 -33.75 -2.33
CA SER A 453 4.60 -32.62 -1.58
C SER A 453 4.79 -32.83 -0.07
N PHE A 454 4.48 -34.03 0.43
CA PHE A 454 4.71 -34.39 1.83
C PHE A 454 6.17 -34.21 2.26
N VAL A 455 7.10 -34.77 1.50
CA VAL A 455 8.55 -34.66 1.77
C VAL A 455 9.00 -33.19 1.75
N TYR A 456 8.51 -32.40 0.79
CA TYR A 456 8.82 -30.97 0.73
C TYR A 456 8.42 -30.23 2.01
N TYR A 457 7.17 -30.37 2.47
CA TYR A 457 6.71 -29.67 3.65
C TYR A 457 7.36 -30.19 4.95
N ALA A 458 7.53 -31.49 5.07
CA ALA A 458 8.25 -32.06 6.21
C ALA A 458 9.71 -31.55 6.28
N SER A 459 10.39 -31.48 5.12
CA SER A 459 11.77 -30.96 5.07
C SER A 459 11.87 -29.49 5.47
N LEU A 460 10.87 -28.64 5.16
CA LEU A 460 10.88 -27.25 5.60
C LEU A 460 10.84 -27.13 7.13
N LEU A 461 10.02 -27.94 7.81
CA LEU A 461 9.98 -27.98 9.28
C LEU A 461 11.31 -28.47 9.87
N MET A 462 11.91 -29.48 9.25
CA MET A 462 13.23 -29.99 9.69
C MET A 462 14.34 -28.96 9.50
N ILE A 463 14.37 -28.26 8.35
CA ILE A 463 15.33 -27.16 8.11
C ILE A 463 15.11 -26.02 9.11
N ALA A 464 13.87 -25.64 9.38
CA ALA A 464 13.56 -24.63 10.36
C ALA A 464 14.05 -25.02 11.77
N ARG A 465 13.90 -26.28 12.14
CA ARG A 465 14.44 -26.82 13.40
C ARG A 465 15.96 -26.74 13.46
N LEU A 466 16.67 -27.07 12.37
CA LEU A 466 18.13 -26.95 12.30
C LEU A 466 18.60 -25.51 12.50
N PHE A 467 17.82 -24.54 12.07
CA PHE A 467 18.08 -23.12 12.29
C PHE A 467 17.47 -22.57 13.60
N HIS A 468 17.01 -23.44 14.51
CA HIS A 468 16.38 -23.09 15.79
C HIS A 468 15.23 -22.10 15.63
N LYS A 469 14.32 -22.35 14.67
CA LYS A 469 13.13 -21.52 14.42
C LYS A 469 11.92 -22.09 15.13
N ASP A 470 11.03 -21.20 15.59
CA ASP A 470 9.72 -21.60 16.07
C ASP A 470 8.89 -22.13 14.91
N CYS A 471 8.41 -23.37 14.98
CA CYS A 471 7.56 -23.98 13.99
C CYS A 471 6.13 -24.06 14.52
N ILE A 472 5.19 -23.48 13.79
CA ILE A 472 3.79 -23.32 14.20
C ILE A 472 2.89 -23.83 13.06
N LEU A 473 1.88 -24.63 13.42
CA LEU A 473 0.82 -25.03 12.52
C LEU A 473 -0.48 -24.36 12.95
N TRP A 474 -1.20 -23.70 12.04
CA TRP A 474 -2.48 -23.05 12.30
C TRP A 474 -3.57 -23.60 11.39
N GLY A 475 -4.60 -24.22 11.95
CA GLY A 475 -5.75 -24.74 11.19
C GLY A 475 -5.36 -25.76 10.11
N ASN A 476 -4.31 -26.53 10.31
CA ASN A 476 -3.85 -27.50 9.32
C ASN A 476 -4.62 -28.82 9.43
N GLY A 477 -4.78 -29.51 8.29
CA GLY A 477 -5.17 -30.91 8.26
C GLY A 477 -3.96 -31.84 8.14
N ILE A 478 -4.01 -33.00 8.79
CA ILE A 478 -3.06 -34.10 8.60
C ILE A 478 -3.79 -35.21 7.89
N GLY A 479 -3.30 -35.62 6.72
CA GLY A 479 -3.87 -36.72 5.95
C GLY A 479 -3.23 -38.08 6.26
N GLY A 480 -3.67 -39.11 5.55
CA GLY A 480 -3.11 -40.45 5.68
C GLY A 480 -1.62 -40.50 5.26
N VAL A 481 -0.82 -41.11 6.11
CA VAL A 481 0.60 -41.37 5.89
C VAL A 481 0.83 -42.88 5.94
N LYS A 482 1.11 -43.49 4.79
CA LYS A 482 1.08 -44.96 4.63
C LYS A 482 2.42 -45.65 4.94
N GLY A 483 3.55 -45.00 4.67
CA GLY A 483 4.89 -45.63 4.81
C GLY A 483 5.49 -45.44 6.21
N ALA A 484 6.29 -46.39 6.68
CA ALA A 484 7.02 -46.30 7.95
C ALA A 484 8.00 -45.12 7.96
N LEU A 485 8.66 -44.83 6.82
CA LEU A 485 9.57 -43.70 6.69
C LEU A 485 8.83 -42.36 6.76
N GLU A 486 7.68 -42.26 6.09
CA GLU A 486 6.85 -41.05 6.15
C GLU A 486 6.29 -40.80 7.57
N LYS A 487 5.88 -41.86 8.28
CA LYS A 487 5.45 -41.75 9.68
C LYS A 487 6.58 -41.24 10.58
N ARG A 488 7.81 -41.73 10.37
CA ARG A 488 8.98 -41.25 11.10
C ARG A 488 9.34 -39.81 10.78
N LEU A 489 9.27 -39.41 9.49
CA LEU A 489 9.47 -38.04 9.07
C LEU A 489 8.40 -37.11 9.64
N LEU A 490 7.13 -37.51 9.66
CA LEU A 490 6.05 -36.74 10.26
C LEU A 490 6.25 -36.58 11.76
N SER A 491 6.65 -37.63 12.48
CA SER A 491 6.98 -37.56 13.91
C SER A 491 8.12 -36.58 14.19
N LEU A 492 9.20 -36.64 13.42
CA LEU A 492 10.32 -35.69 13.54
C LEU A 492 9.90 -34.25 13.24
N ALA A 493 9.08 -34.03 12.22
CA ALA A 493 8.58 -32.70 11.83
C ALA A 493 7.66 -32.11 12.92
N LEU A 494 6.64 -32.86 13.37
CA LEU A 494 5.71 -32.41 14.41
C LEU A 494 6.40 -32.26 15.78
N GLY A 495 7.31 -33.14 16.11
CA GLY A 495 8.09 -33.08 17.34
C GLY A 495 9.02 -31.86 17.45
N GLY A 496 9.22 -31.14 16.35
CA GLY A 496 9.94 -29.86 16.29
C GLY A 496 9.06 -28.62 16.39
N CYS A 497 7.73 -28.78 16.42
CA CYS A 497 6.80 -27.65 16.47
C CYS A 497 6.63 -27.15 17.91
N SER A 498 6.39 -25.83 18.05
CA SER A 498 6.04 -25.18 19.30
C SER A 498 4.53 -25.11 19.53
N TYR A 499 3.74 -25.21 18.44
CA TYR A 499 2.27 -25.26 18.48
C TYR A 499 1.73 -26.00 17.24
N ILE A 500 0.69 -26.80 17.43
CA ILE A 500 0.06 -27.62 16.38
C ILE A 500 -1.46 -27.44 16.44
N GLY A 501 -1.97 -26.41 15.79
CA GLY A 501 -3.41 -26.17 15.60
C GLY A 501 -3.95 -26.96 14.42
N LEU A 502 -4.92 -27.84 14.67
CA LEU A 502 -5.48 -28.77 13.69
C LEU A 502 -7.00 -28.55 13.54
N ARG A 503 -7.46 -28.48 12.32
CA ARG A 503 -8.82 -28.07 12.01
C ARG A 503 -9.89 -29.16 12.16
N ASP A 504 -9.48 -30.41 12.34
CA ASP A 504 -10.41 -31.54 12.47
C ASP A 504 -9.94 -32.60 13.47
N MET A 505 -10.88 -33.31 14.06
CA MET A 505 -10.65 -34.32 15.10
C MET A 505 -9.79 -35.50 14.64
N ARG A 506 -9.87 -35.89 13.36
CA ARG A 506 -9.03 -36.95 12.79
C ARG A 506 -7.57 -36.53 12.73
N SER A 507 -7.32 -35.32 12.26
CA SER A 507 -5.95 -34.73 12.24
C SER A 507 -5.39 -34.65 13.66
N LEU A 508 -6.20 -34.25 14.64
CA LEU A 508 -5.82 -34.19 16.03
C LEU A 508 -5.47 -35.57 16.60
N ALA A 509 -6.31 -36.58 16.33
CA ALA A 509 -6.05 -37.96 16.75
C ALA A 509 -4.76 -38.53 16.15
N ILE A 510 -4.51 -38.27 14.84
CA ILE A 510 -3.26 -38.67 14.16
C ILE A 510 -2.05 -38.00 14.81
N ALA A 511 -2.10 -36.67 15.04
CA ALA A 511 -0.98 -35.94 15.64
C ALA A 511 -0.68 -36.44 17.05
N ARG A 512 -1.68 -36.60 17.90
CA ARG A 512 -1.51 -37.14 19.27
C ARG A 512 -0.96 -38.56 19.29
N HIS A 513 -1.44 -39.42 18.39
CA HIS A 513 -0.93 -40.78 18.26
C HIS A 513 0.56 -40.79 17.87
N ILE A 514 0.96 -39.95 16.92
CA ILE A 514 2.36 -39.83 16.45
C ILE A 514 3.27 -39.22 17.53
N LEU A 515 2.78 -38.30 18.35
CA LEU A 515 3.52 -37.65 19.42
C LEU A 515 3.48 -38.43 20.73
N LYS A 516 2.73 -39.55 20.80
CA LYS A 516 2.59 -40.39 22.00
C LYS A 516 3.96 -40.85 22.50
N GLY A 517 4.18 -40.66 23.80
CA GLY A 517 5.47 -41.01 24.45
C GLY A 517 6.58 -39.96 24.28
N SER A 518 6.34 -38.87 23.54
CA SER A 518 7.31 -37.77 23.42
C SER A 518 7.15 -36.65 24.45
N GLY A 519 6.10 -36.68 25.26
CA GLY A 519 5.72 -35.61 26.19
C GLY A 519 5.21 -34.34 25.50
N LYS A 520 4.90 -34.41 24.21
CA LYS A 520 4.50 -33.25 23.37
C LYS A 520 3.05 -33.34 22.86
N GLU A 521 2.27 -34.26 23.33
CA GLU A 521 0.88 -34.47 22.90
C GLU A 521 0.00 -33.24 23.16
N SER A 522 0.29 -32.51 24.25
CA SER A 522 -0.41 -31.27 24.65
C SER A 522 -0.19 -30.09 23.68
N LEU A 523 0.83 -30.17 22.80
CA LEU A 523 1.06 -29.14 21.77
C LEU A 523 0.03 -29.19 20.65
N ALA A 524 -0.68 -30.33 20.50
CA ALA A 524 -1.71 -30.51 19.48
C ALA A 524 -3.09 -30.14 20.04
N ALA A 525 -3.71 -29.12 19.46
CA ALA A 525 -5.02 -28.58 19.79
C ALA A 525 -5.96 -28.58 18.59
N LEU A 526 -7.26 -28.69 18.84
CA LEU A 526 -8.29 -28.47 17.83
C LEU A 526 -8.44 -26.95 17.60
N GLU A 527 -8.51 -26.55 16.35
CA GLU A 527 -8.60 -25.15 15.94
C GLU A 527 -9.51 -25.02 14.71
N SER A 528 -10.23 -23.90 14.57
CA SER A 528 -11.06 -23.66 13.38
C SER A 528 -10.22 -23.50 12.12
N ASP A 529 -10.83 -23.71 10.95
CA ASP A 529 -10.18 -23.36 9.67
C ASP A 529 -9.91 -21.86 9.65
N LEU A 530 -8.70 -21.45 9.24
CA LEU A 530 -8.30 -20.03 9.22
C LEU A 530 -9.22 -19.18 8.33
N ALA A 531 -9.84 -19.76 7.29
CA ALA A 531 -10.75 -19.02 6.44
C ALA A 531 -12.03 -18.60 7.20
N GLU A 532 -12.44 -19.33 8.24
CA GLU A 532 -13.61 -18.98 9.06
C GLU A 532 -13.34 -17.76 9.97
N SER A 533 -12.10 -17.51 10.33
CA SER A 533 -11.70 -16.37 11.19
C SER A 533 -11.37 -15.09 10.42
N ALA A 534 -11.57 -15.08 9.11
CA ALA A 534 -11.10 -14.03 8.22
C ALA A 534 -12.20 -13.01 7.81
N GLU A 535 -13.20 -12.76 8.65
CA GLU A 535 -14.32 -11.84 8.35
C GLU A 535 -13.86 -10.42 7.99
N SER A 536 -12.80 -9.93 8.63
CA SER A 536 -12.21 -8.61 8.35
C SER A 536 -11.67 -8.46 6.92
N LEU A 537 -11.51 -9.57 6.19
CA LEU A 537 -11.00 -9.60 4.81
C LEU A 537 -12.10 -9.59 3.75
N TYR A 538 -13.38 -9.56 4.16
CA TYR A 538 -14.50 -9.56 3.22
C TYR A 538 -14.75 -8.14 2.69
N SER A 539 -15.19 -8.07 1.42
CA SER A 539 -15.50 -6.81 0.76
C SER A 539 -16.84 -6.23 1.24
N SER A 540 -17.12 -4.97 0.92
CA SER A 540 -18.36 -4.26 1.26
C SER A 540 -19.63 -4.79 0.55
N GLY A 541 -19.53 -5.81 -0.26
CA GLY A 541 -20.65 -6.38 -1.02
C GLY A 541 -21.05 -5.61 -2.29
N GLU A 542 -20.63 -4.36 -2.46
CA GLU A 542 -20.95 -3.54 -3.65
C GLU A 542 -20.48 -4.17 -4.96
N ARG A 543 -19.26 -4.73 -4.95
CA ARG A 543 -18.70 -5.43 -6.10
C ARG A 543 -19.52 -6.66 -6.49
N ALA A 544 -20.01 -7.44 -5.50
CA ALA A 544 -20.84 -8.59 -5.75
C ALA A 544 -22.17 -8.21 -6.40
N VAL A 545 -22.81 -7.14 -5.93
CA VAL A 545 -24.03 -6.60 -6.52
C VAL A 545 -23.82 -6.18 -7.96
N HIS A 546 -22.72 -5.45 -8.23
CA HIS A 546 -22.37 -5.02 -9.59
C HIS A 546 -22.14 -6.21 -10.55
N LEU A 547 -21.39 -7.22 -10.11
CA LEU A 547 -21.14 -8.44 -10.88
C LEU A 547 -22.43 -9.21 -11.21
N LEU A 548 -23.30 -9.38 -10.24
CA LEU A 548 -24.58 -10.07 -10.45
C LEU A 548 -25.54 -9.29 -11.33
N ARG A 549 -25.58 -7.96 -11.21
CA ARG A 549 -26.34 -7.10 -12.14
C ARG A 549 -25.85 -7.22 -13.59
N GLY A 550 -24.53 -7.26 -13.79
CA GLY A 550 -23.93 -7.45 -15.11
C GLY A 550 -24.26 -8.79 -15.76
N LEU A 551 -24.46 -9.86 -14.97
CA LEU A 551 -24.76 -11.21 -15.47
C LEU A 551 -26.25 -11.47 -15.69
N PHE A 552 -27.12 -10.99 -14.79
CA PHE A 552 -28.54 -11.35 -14.71
C PHE A 552 -29.49 -10.16 -14.89
N GLY A 553 -28.96 -8.92 -15.02
CA GLY A 553 -29.79 -7.73 -15.07
C GLY A 553 -30.36 -7.31 -13.71
N GLU A 554 -31.29 -6.36 -13.72
CA GLU A 554 -31.94 -5.84 -12.50
C GLU A 554 -33.05 -6.77 -11.97
N ARG A 555 -33.84 -7.38 -12.87
CA ARG A 555 -34.86 -8.37 -12.54
C ARG A 555 -34.26 -9.77 -12.67
N ARG A 556 -33.91 -10.39 -11.55
CA ARG A 556 -33.36 -11.75 -11.48
C ARG A 556 -34.27 -12.65 -10.65
N GLY A 557 -34.39 -13.90 -11.11
CA GLY A 557 -34.98 -14.99 -10.32
C GLY A 557 -34.09 -15.40 -9.13
N GLU A 558 -34.49 -16.43 -8.41
CA GLU A 558 -33.64 -17.04 -7.39
C GLU A 558 -32.37 -17.58 -8.01
N ILE A 559 -31.21 -17.27 -7.41
CA ILE A 559 -29.91 -17.73 -7.90
C ILE A 559 -29.47 -18.95 -7.10
N VAL A 560 -29.04 -20.00 -7.81
CA VAL A 560 -28.42 -21.20 -7.22
C VAL A 560 -26.96 -21.25 -7.69
N ALA A 561 -26.05 -21.30 -6.73
CA ALA A 561 -24.61 -21.32 -7.00
C ALA A 561 -24.08 -22.77 -7.08
N ALA A 562 -23.13 -23.00 -7.99
CA ALA A 562 -22.43 -24.28 -8.11
C ALA A 562 -20.92 -24.08 -8.23
N MET A 563 -20.14 -24.90 -7.53
CA MET A 563 -18.68 -24.87 -7.46
C MET A 563 -18.11 -26.26 -7.77
N PRO A 564 -18.16 -26.67 -9.05
CA PRO A 564 -17.67 -27.99 -9.47
C PRO A 564 -16.14 -28.07 -9.39
N ARG A 565 -15.62 -29.30 -9.35
CA ARG A 565 -14.18 -29.61 -9.35
C ARG A 565 -13.83 -30.43 -10.58
N ALA A 566 -12.84 -29.98 -11.36
CA ALA A 566 -12.45 -30.62 -12.62
C ALA A 566 -11.98 -32.08 -12.48
N ARG A 567 -11.45 -32.46 -11.32
CA ARG A 567 -10.92 -33.82 -11.06
C ARG A 567 -11.94 -34.73 -10.34
N SER A 568 -13.22 -34.40 -10.39
CA SER A 568 -14.28 -35.29 -9.89
C SER A 568 -14.63 -36.35 -10.92
N SER A 569 -15.18 -37.51 -10.45
CA SER A 569 -15.66 -38.54 -11.35
C SER A 569 -16.79 -38.02 -12.25
N GLU A 570 -16.92 -38.60 -13.45
CA GLU A 570 -18.00 -38.24 -14.38
C GLU A 570 -19.38 -38.44 -13.74
N GLU A 571 -19.50 -39.45 -12.90
CA GLU A 571 -20.74 -39.79 -12.17
C GLU A 571 -21.13 -38.66 -11.21
N ASN A 572 -20.18 -38.11 -10.45
CA ASN A 572 -20.41 -36.97 -9.56
C ASN A 572 -20.79 -35.70 -10.34
N ILE A 573 -20.13 -35.45 -11.48
CA ILE A 573 -20.47 -34.30 -12.36
C ILE A 573 -21.88 -34.46 -12.94
N LEU A 574 -22.25 -35.67 -13.36
CA LEU A 574 -23.60 -35.99 -13.86
C LEU A 574 -24.65 -35.79 -12.77
N HIS A 575 -24.38 -36.25 -11.56
CA HIS A 575 -25.29 -36.08 -10.41
C HIS A 575 -25.50 -34.59 -10.10
N LEU A 576 -24.42 -33.80 -9.98
CA LEU A 576 -24.51 -32.35 -9.84
C LEU A 576 -25.36 -31.73 -10.95
N SER A 577 -25.14 -32.13 -12.19
CA SER A 577 -25.88 -31.61 -13.35
C SER A 577 -27.39 -31.90 -13.27
N LYS A 578 -27.78 -33.10 -12.82
CA LYS A 578 -29.20 -33.48 -12.60
C LYS A 578 -29.82 -32.58 -11.53
N MET A 579 -29.15 -32.37 -10.40
CA MET A 579 -29.62 -31.50 -9.34
C MET A 579 -29.81 -30.05 -9.81
N LEU A 580 -28.84 -29.50 -10.50
CA LEU A 580 -28.92 -28.14 -11.05
C LEU A 580 -30.01 -27.99 -12.10
N LEU A 581 -30.26 -29.04 -12.91
CA LEU A 581 -31.35 -29.06 -13.86
C LEU A 581 -32.71 -29.03 -13.17
N SER A 582 -32.86 -29.75 -12.04
CA SER A 582 -34.05 -29.69 -11.20
C SER A 582 -34.27 -28.29 -10.63
N GLU A 583 -33.24 -27.63 -10.11
CA GLU A 583 -33.34 -26.25 -9.64
C GLU A 583 -33.75 -25.29 -10.77
N LYS A 584 -33.18 -25.47 -11.95
CA LYS A 584 -33.53 -24.66 -13.13
C LYS A 584 -35.00 -24.86 -13.55
N ARG A 585 -35.52 -26.09 -13.52
CA ARG A 585 -36.94 -26.37 -13.80
C ARG A 585 -37.90 -25.72 -12.78
N ARG A 586 -37.38 -25.40 -11.58
CA ARG A 586 -38.11 -24.63 -10.54
C ARG A 586 -37.99 -23.12 -10.75
N GLY A 587 -37.35 -22.67 -11.84
CA GLY A 587 -37.18 -21.25 -12.18
C GLY A 587 -35.94 -20.60 -11.64
N ALA A 588 -34.96 -21.34 -11.08
CA ALA A 588 -33.73 -20.79 -10.58
C ALA A 588 -32.75 -20.47 -11.72
N GLU A 589 -32.01 -19.40 -11.54
CA GLU A 589 -30.84 -19.05 -12.36
C GLU A 589 -29.58 -19.73 -11.82
N ILE A 590 -28.81 -20.39 -12.70
CA ILE A 590 -27.64 -21.15 -12.30
C ILE A 590 -26.37 -20.31 -12.45
N LEU A 591 -25.62 -20.19 -11.36
CA LEU A 591 -24.35 -19.46 -11.30
C LEU A 591 -23.18 -20.39 -10.96
N PHE A 592 -22.24 -20.54 -11.86
CA PHE A 592 -21.00 -21.27 -11.61
C PHE A 592 -19.91 -20.35 -11.08
N ILE A 593 -19.34 -20.66 -9.91
CA ILE A 593 -18.24 -19.92 -9.29
C ILE A 593 -16.95 -20.74 -9.42
N VAL A 594 -15.97 -20.19 -10.10
CA VAL A 594 -14.67 -20.84 -10.33
C VAL A 594 -13.80 -20.69 -9.09
N MET A 595 -13.65 -21.75 -8.30
CA MET A 595 -12.84 -21.77 -7.06
C MET A 595 -11.34 -21.93 -7.33
N ASN A 596 -10.98 -22.65 -8.39
CA ASN A 596 -9.60 -22.78 -8.85
C ASN A 596 -9.49 -22.34 -10.32
N SER A 597 -8.92 -21.20 -10.56
CA SER A 597 -8.85 -20.60 -11.90
C SER A 597 -8.04 -21.41 -12.92
N ARG A 598 -7.13 -22.27 -12.47
CA ARG A 598 -6.29 -23.13 -13.34
C ARG A 598 -6.95 -24.46 -13.68
N GLU A 599 -7.70 -25.02 -12.74
CA GLU A 599 -8.26 -26.36 -12.89
C GLU A 599 -9.76 -26.33 -13.27
N ASP A 600 -10.56 -25.51 -12.56
CA ASP A 600 -12.03 -25.64 -12.61
C ASP A 600 -12.70 -24.76 -13.66
N ARG A 601 -11.99 -23.82 -14.26
CA ARG A 601 -12.59 -22.87 -15.19
C ARG A 601 -13.28 -23.55 -16.36
N ARG A 602 -12.61 -24.53 -16.98
CA ARG A 602 -13.12 -25.23 -18.14
C ARG A 602 -14.41 -25.99 -17.83
N ILE A 603 -14.44 -26.76 -16.72
CA ILE A 603 -15.67 -27.50 -16.34
C ILE A 603 -16.83 -26.57 -15.97
N CYS A 604 -16.56 -25.44 -15.30
CA CYS A 604 -17.58 -24.43 -15.04
C CYS A 604 -18.18 -23.84 -16.33
N GLU A 605 -17.35 -23.51 -17.32
CA GLU A 605 -17.79 -22.98 -18.60
C GLU A 605 -18.56 -24.03 -19.44
N GLU A 606 -18.15 -25.29 -19.41
CA GLU A 606 -18.84 -26.40 -20.09
C GLU A 606 -20.23 -26.65 -19.47
N LEU A 607 -20.33 -26.74 -18.15
CA LEU A 607 -21.61 -26.90 -17.47
C LEU A 607 -22.52 -25.67 -17.62
N ALA A 608 -21.95 -24.47 -17.59
CA ALA A 608 -22.74 -23.25 -17.81
C ALA A 608 -23.37 -23.23 -19.20
N ARG A 609 -22.64 -23.67 -20.23
CA ARG A 609 -23.21 -23.79 -21.59
C ARG A 609 -24.33 -24.83 -21.67
N SER A 610 -24.12 -26.01 -21.09
CA SER A 610 -25.12 -27.12 -21.15
C SER A 610 -26.38 -26.79 -20.37
N LEU A 611 -26.27 -26.06 -19.25
CA LEU A 611 -27.41 -25.72 -18.38
C LEU A 611 -27.90 -24.26 -18.60
N CYS A 612 -27.43 -23.55 -19.67
CA CYS A 612 -27.73 -22.14 -19.89
C CYS A 612 -27.55 -21.29 -18.63
N GLY A 613 -26.50 -21.55 -17.87
CA GLY A 613 -26.11 -20.81 -16.66
C GLY A 613 -25.08 -19.71 -16.96
N LYS A 614 -24.62 -19.05 -15.92
CA LYS A 614 -23.58 -18.03 -15.99
C LYS A 614 -22.35 -18.46 -15.20
N THR A 615 -21.18 -17.91 -15.55
CA THR A 615 -19.90 -18.24 -14.87
C THR A 615 -19.23 -16.99 -14.34
N LEU A 616 -18.81 -17.04 -13.07
CA LEU A 616 -17.96 -16.04 -12.44
C LEU A 616 -16.54 -16.60 -12.20
N HIS A 617 -15.55 -15.85 -12.62
CA HIS A 617 -14.14 -16.17 -12.39
C HIS A 617 -13.38 -14.93 -11.95
N GLY A 618 -12.15 -15.10 -11.40
CA GLY A 618 -11.31 -13.99 -10.96
C GLY A 618 -11.77 -13.31 -9.67
N LEU A 619 -12.66 -13.96 -8.91
CA LEU A 619 -13.09 -13.48 -7.61
C LEU A 619 -12.00 -13.69 -6.55
N CYS A 620 -11.96 -12.84 -5.54
CA CYS A 620 -11.34 -13.18 -4.26
C CYS A 620 -12.33 -13.96 -3.40
N PHE A 621 -11.87 -14.57 -2.30
CA PHE A 621 -12.75 -15.36 -1.43
C PHE A 621 -13.85 -14.51 -0.80
N GLY A 622 -13.56 -13.28 -0.37
CA GLY A 622 -14.56 -12.35 0.14
C GLY A 622 -15.63 -11.99 -0.88
N ASP A 623 -15.23 -11.73 -2.15
CA ASP A 623 -16.22 -11.51 -3.23
C ASP A 623 -17.12 -12.74 -3.42
N ALA A 624 -16.58 -13.96 -3.30
CA ALA A 624 -17.36 -15.19 -3.43
C ALA A 624 -18.37 -15.34 -2.29
N VAL A 625 -18.00 -15.02 -1.04
CA VAL A 625 -18.91 -15.00 0.10
C VAL A 625 -20.05 -14.00 -0.13
N GLU A 626 -19.73 -12.77 -0.58
CA GLU A 626 -20.74 -11.74 -0.85
C GLU A 626 -21.68 -12.11 -2.02
N VAL A 627 -21.16 -12.76 -3.06
CA VAL A 627 -21.99 -13.31 -4.15
C VAL A 627 -22.92 -14.40 -3.61
N LEU A 628 -22.39 -15.32 -2.79
CA LEU A 628 -23.17 -16.40 -2.19
C LEU A 628 -24.28 -15.90 -1.26
N ARG A 629 -24.08 -14.79 -0.52
CA ARG A 629 -25.14 -14.14 0.28
C ARG A 629 -26.37 -13.73 -0.54
N LYS A 630 -26.23 -13.61 -1.86
CA LYS A 630 -27.33 -13.28 -2.78
C LYS A 630 -27.89 -14.51 -3.48
N CYS A 631 -27.41 -15.69 -3.15
CA CYS A 631 -27.91 -16.96 -3.67
C CYS A 631 -28.86 -17.61 -2.68
N LYS A 632 -29.78 -18.44 -3.19
CA LYS A 632 -30.73 -19.24 -2.38
C LYS A 632 -30.04 -20.49 -1.83
N ARG A 633 -29.24 -21.16 -2.67
CA ARG A 633 -28.54 -22.41 -2.37
C ARG A 633 -27.16 -22.44 -3.02
N ALA A 634 -26.30 -23.25 -2.43
CA ALA A 634 -24.95 -23.48 -2.94
C ALA A 634 -24.60 -24.97 -2.97
N TYR A 635 -24.14 -25.45 -4.13
CA TYR A 635 -23.65 -26.80 -4.35
C TYR A 635 -22.16 -26.81 -4.59
N SER A 636 -21.37 -27.53 -3.78
CA SER A 636 -19.92 -27.45 -3.90
C SER A 636 -19.21 -28.80 -3.82
N MET A 637 -18.25 -28.99 -4.74
CA MET A 637 -17.26 -30.06 -4.73
C MET A 637 -15.91 -29.57 -4.19
N ARG A 638 -15.85 -28.37 -3.66
CA ARG A 638 -14.66 -27.75 -3.07
C ARG A 638 -14.91 -27.40 -1.61
N LEU A 639 -14.02 -27.82 -0.71
CA LEU A 639 -14.16 -27.54 0.72
C LEU A 639 -14.33 -26.04 0.99
N HIS A 640 -13.45 -25.19 0.44
CA HIS A 640 -13.57 -23.75 0.66
C HIS A 640 -14.78 -23.11 -0.05
N GLY A 641 -15.41 -23.79 -1.00
CA GLY A 641 -16.72 -23.41 -1.51
C GLY A 641 -17.82 -23.60 -0.47
N LEU A 642 -17.77 -24.71 0.29
CA LEU A 642 -18.66 -24.93 1.43
C LEU A 642 -18.40 -23.96 2.58
N VAL A 643 -17.11 -23.68 2.88
CA VAL A 643 -16.72 -22.67 3.88
C VAL A 643 -17.29 -21.30 3.49
N ALA A 644 -17.17 -20.90 2.23
CA ALA A 644 -17.73 -19.63 1.75
C ALA A 644 -19.27 -19.61 1.83
N ALA A 645 -19.94 -20.70 1.51
CA ALA A 645 -21.40 -20.83 1.60
C ALA A 645 -21.88 -20.76 3.06
N HIS A 646 -21.20 -21.45 3.98
CA HIS A 646 -21.48 -21.39 5.40
C HIS A 646 -21.34 -19.96 5.96
N LEU A 647 -20.24 -19.27 5.64
CA LEU A 647 -19.99 -17.88 6.04
C LEU A 647 -20.98 -16.89 5.41
N ALA A 648 -21.52 -17.23 4.26
CA ALA A 648 -22.59 -16.47 3.62
C ALA A 648 -23.96 -16.68 4.25
N GLY A 649 -24.12 -17.69 5.13
CA GLY A 649 -25.41 -18.07 5.72
C GLY A 649 -26.38 -18.67 4.71
N VAL A 650 -25.89 -19.25 3.61
CA VAL A 650 -26.71 -19.85 2.57
C VAL A 650 -26.83 -21.38 2.79
N GLU A 651 -27.99 -21.96 2.46
CA GLU A 651 -28.17 -23.42 2.46
C GLU A 651 -27.16 -24.06 1.50
N PHE A 652 -26.37 -25.04 1.98
CA PHE A 652 -25.29 -25.61 1.18
C PHE A 652 -25.27 -27.14 1.16
N PHE A 653 -24.84 -27.67 0.02
CA PHE A 653 -24.79 -29.08 -0.30
C PHE A 653 -23.38 -29.46 -0.76
N GLY A 654 -22.77 -30.43 -0.10
CA GLY A 654 -21.48 -30.99 -0.48
C GLY A 654 -21.65 -32.18 -1.45
N PHE A 655 -20.75 -32.25 -2.45
CA PHE A 655 -20.68 -33.31 -3.45
C PHE A 655 -19.28 -33.87 -3.57
N GLY A 656 -19.16 -35.12 -3.98
CA GLY A 656 -17.91 -35.75 -4.39
C GLY A 656 -17.40 -36.78 -3.39
N GLU A 657 -16.23 -37.37 -3.68
CA GLU A 657 -15.66 -38.49 -2.94
C GLU A 657 -14.74 -38.03 -1.79
N ASP A 658 -14.57 -36.73 -1.61
CA ASP A 658 -13.62 -36.18 -0.62
C ASP A 658 -14.22 -36.21 0.79
N GLU A 659 -13.71 -37.08 1.63
CA GLU A 659 -14.12 -37.23 3.05
C GLU A 659 -14.13 -35.89 3.83
N LYS A 660 -13.35 -34.87 3.39
CA LYS A 660 -13.33 -33.55 4.02
C LYS A 660 -14.65 -32.82 3.78
N ILE A 661 -15.25 -32.98 2.59
CA ILE A 661 -16.53 -32.38 2.20
C ILE A 661 -17.64 -33.00 3.04
N LYS A 662 -17.71 -34.32 3.10
CA LYS A 662 -18.71 -35.07 3.89
C LYS A 662 -18.66 -34.63 5.36
N ARG A 663 -17.47 -34.57 5.92
CA ARG A 663 -17.27 -34.18 7.31
C ARG A 663 -17.66 -32.74 7.58
N TYR A 664 -17.24 -31.81 6.71
CA TYR A 664 -17.57 -30.41 6.86
C TYR A 664 -19.09 -30.18 6.85
N CYS A 665 -19.82 -30.86 5.96
CA CYS A 665 -21.28 -30.82 5.93
C CYS A 665 -21.87 -31.30 7.24
N ALA A 666 -21.43 -32.45 7.76
CA ALA A 666 -21.91 -33.00 9.02
C ALA A 666 -21.64 -32.09 10.24
N GLU A 667 -20.45 -31.44 10.28
CA GLU A 667 -20.06 -30.55 11.39
C GLU A 667 -20.74 -29.19 11.34
N ARG A 668 -21.12 -28.69 10.15
CA ARG A 668 -21.62 -27.32 9.92
C ARG A 668 -23.10 -27.27 9.47
N GLY A 669 -23.81 -28.37 9.54
CA GLY A 669 -25.25 -28.43 9.26
C GLY A 669 -25.61 -28.36 7.77
N GLY A 670 -24.65 -28.66 6.87
CA GLY A 670 -24.90 -28.83 5.45
C GLY A 670 -25.31 -30.28 5.11
N ALA A 671 -25.96 -30.47 3.98
CA ALA A 671 -26.26 -31.82 3.47
C ALA A 671 -25.10 -32.29 2.56
N TYR A 672 -24.78 -33.59 2.68
CA TYR A 672 -23.83 -34.24 1.77
C TYR A 672 -24.61 -35.17 0.84
N LEU A 673 -24.42 -35.04 -0.45
CA LEU A 673 -25.10 -35.79 -1.49
C LEU A 673 -24.09 -36.70 -2.19
N SER A 674 -24.21 -38.02 -2.01
CA SER A 674 -23.40 -39.02 -2.71
C SER A 674 -24.07 -39.51 -3.99
N ALA A 675 -23.25 -39.89 -4.98
CA ALA A 675 -23.81 -40.51 -6.20
C ALA A 675 -24.38 -41.92 -5.93
N GLU A 676 -24.05 -42.57 -4.79
CA GLU A 676 -24.47 -43.90 -4.42
C GLU A 676 -25.84 -43.99 -3.71
N GLU A 677 -26.38 -42.87 -3.22
CA GLU A 677 -27.75 -42.86 -2.67
C GLU A 677 -28.75 -42.88 -3.83
N LYS A 678 -29.11 -44.09 -4.22
CA LYS A 678 -30.28 -44.35 -5.08
C LYS A 678 -31.53 -43.90 -4.34
N GLU A 679 -32.46 -43.26 -5.07
CA GLU A 679 -33.79 -42.78 -4.68
C GLU A 679 -34.51 -43.67 -3.67
#